data_248416c36ef20119fdb78df238f66565
#
_entry.id   248416c36ef20119fdb78df238f66565
#
_cell.length_a   1.000
_cell.length_b   1.000
_cell.length_c   1.000
_cell.angle_alpha   90.00
_cell.angle_beta   90.00
_cell.angle_gamma   90.00
#
_symmetry.space_group_name_H-M   'P 1'
#
loop_
_entity.id
_entity.type
_entity.pdbx_description
1 polymer ?
#
loop_
_entity_poly.entity_id
_entity_poly.type
_entity_poly.pdbx_seq_one_letter_code
_entity_poly.pdbx_strand_id
1 'polypeptide(L)'
;MATTLNTVARSNLRASKGKYVLTGIGIAISSFFIAAIMMLTNSLQATVNSSIGDVLSRAEAVVASAATTSDGKDSNAIFLTREQIMKVEQSDLLSGYWVQYAVTGTLGTGDQKTQMQYNQLPSDSSLFPYKVQGKIPSSDREIMVSTYFAKEHNLSLNGKVTGTDVVESVSAPGTDKTAEYTIVGIFDTGFEGSTTNRAVFVGGTSLGEATLKAAETENSSSAAGYRSMAGANLIYLKFKDGVTDAKLKSLQDSLSSGDTKNDPRVMTGQKLLEDFQKSISEVFTSISVILGAFAALALLVSSFVISNTFAVLVGQRIRELALLRTLGARGGSLVRMLLVESITVGVVFSLIGALLTFPVGMLVGSMVPTIMISYSITPVIISTLLCTIVTVLASLSPARSALRISPISAMSEHTNREVSKPGKVGPIIGVLFAIGGVVAVVTALDKATSTNRDGNSAIFLGMIAALLLGIAIFLITPLMLPPLVRALGMVTRTQTGKLALANALRSPKRTVSTGRAVLVGTLVVSIVLTGYTVLSASFVKALDQQYPISAQAKYSSYDQSEAASTVTKAEGIASKVKGIKNVQASAVGYAAGVVDYTVEYEGQSVNQNADLVALSSSDLKAILPNENSNLADDTVLVPQGLWKSAGLNESSRLKARGPLGELELKPVKSETKQHLLIVNPATAAKLQDAKTPQAVANPAAEEAQKRLEEAIASGDQEAQTKASHLTVTSQARGNDTVILVRAVSPLTSSENVTLQTELNRASPDSSFTGGLQERQTFDQLLTVMLTFTLVMLMLAVVISIIGVANTMTLSVNERRRENAMLRSLGLSRKQLRRMISIEAILITLAAVVLGMIAGTVIGAVSAKIVMAAVSSSAPLVLDLPYIWYVVILIVGVLAAMLASALPAARSARMSPVEGMRG
;
A
#
# COMPACT_ATOMS: atom_id res chain seq x y z
N MET A 1 36.77 -41.23 11.98
CA MET A 1 35.59 -41.46 11.11
C MET A 1 34.78 -40.17 10.81
N ALA A 2 34.55 -39.27 11.75
CA ALA A 2 33.76 -38.03 11.45
C ALA A 2 34.47 -37.08 10.47
N THR A 3 35.78 -36.91 10.61
CA THR A 3 36.61 -36.10 9.71
C THR A 3 36.69 -36.66 8.29
N THR A 4 36.76 -37.99 8.12
CA THR A 4 36.78 -38.63 6.81
C THR A 4 35.43 -38.53 6.09
N LEU A 5 34.31 -38.61 6.76
CA LEU A 5 32.98 -38.44 6.15
C LEU A 5 32.72 -36.98 5.68
N ASN A 6 33.21 -35.99 6.42
CA ASN A 6 33.11 -34.59 5.97
C ASN A 6 33.98 -34.31 4.71
N THR A 7 35.13 -34.96 4.64
CA THR A 7 35.99 -34.91 3.45
C THR A 7 35.32 -35.58 2.25
N VAL A 8 34.67 -36.72 2.45
CA VAL A 8 33.85 -37.41 1.41
C VAL A 8 32.67 -36.52 0.99
N ALA A 9 31.96 -35.88 1.89
CA ALA A 9 30.88 -34.92 1.56
C ALA A 9 31.37 -33.77 0.68
N ARG A 10 32.49 -33.14 1.04
CA ARG A 10 33.12 -32.07 0.24
C ARG A 10 33.62 -32.56 -1.16
N SER A 11 34.20 -33.74 -1.22
CA SER A 11 34.64 -34.38 -2.50
C SER A 11 33.43 -34.64 -3.41
N ASN A 12 32.33 -35.16 -2.85
CA ASN A 12 31.09 -35.42 -3.56
C ASN A 12 30.43 -34.15 -4.09
N LEU A 13 30.44 -33.06 -3.31
CA LEU A 13 29.96 -31.76 -3.75
C LEU A 13 30.77 -31.24 -4.96
N ARG A 14 32.11 -31.42 -4.94
CA ARG A 14 32.98 -31.00 -6.05
C ARG A 14 32.76 -31.86 -7.30
N ALA A 15 32.58 -33.18 -7.15
CA ALA A 15 32.40 -34.13 -8.25
C ALA A 15 30.99 -33.99 -8.91
N SER A 16 29.99 -33.54 -8.15
CA SER A 16 28.60 -33.51 -8.60
C SER A 16 28.04 -32.07 -8.75
N LYS A 17 28.88 -31.07 -8.94
CA LYS A 17 28.45 -29.63 -9.00
C LYS A 17 27.24 -29.39 -9.88
N GLY A 18 27.18 -29.95 -11.07
CA GLY A 18 26.07 -29.76 -12.01
C GLY A 18 24.74 -30.32 -11.53
N LYS A 19 24.73 -31.28 -10.59
CA LYS A 19 23.48 -31.86 -10.06
C LYS A 19 22.85 -31.00 -8.98
N TYR A 20 23.68 -30.23 -8.26
CA TYR A 20 23.21 -29.31 -7.19
C TYR A 20 22.78 -27.94 -7.72
N VAL A 21 23.22 -27.55 -8.94
CA VAL A 21 22.91 -26.23 -9.51
C VAL A 21 21.40 -26.01 -9.60
N LEU A 22 20.66 -26.99 -10.07
CA LEU A 22 19.21 -26.87 -10.27
C LEU A 22 18.47 -26.67 -8.93
N THR A 23 18.88 -27.42 -7.88
CA THR A 23 18.35 -27.25 -6.52
C THR A 23 18.79 -25.91 -5.95
N GLY A 24 20.07 -25.56 -6.17
CA GLY A 24 20.65 -24.31 -5.70
C GLY A 24 19.96 -23.08 -6.25
N ILE A 25 19.57 -23.08 -7.54
CA ILE A 25 18.80 -22.00 -8.14
C ILE A 25 17.45 -21.84 -7.40
N GLY A 26 16.75 -22.94 -7.09
CA GLY A 26 15.51 -22.88 -6.34
C GLY A 26 15.70 -22.26 -4.94
N ILE A 27 16.77 -22.64 -4.23
CA ILE A 27 17.13 -22.07 -2.93
C ILE A 27 17.49 -20.58 -3.06
N ALA A 28 18.28 -20.20 -4.07
CA ALA A 28 18.70 -18.84 -4.30
C ALA A 28 17.50 -17.92 -4.61
N ILE A 29 16.56 -18.36 -5.45
CA ILE A 29 15.33 -17.62 -5.76
C ILE A 29 14.51 -17.38 -4.49
N SER A 30 14.35 -18.38 -3.64
CA SER A 30 13.57 -18.25 -2.41
C SER A 30 14.23 -17.33 -1.40
N SER A 31 15.54 -17.41 -1.27
CA SER A 31 16.31 -16.52 -0.40
C SER A 31 16.32 -15.08 -0.91
N PHE A 32 16.49 -14.88 -2.21
CA PHE A 32 16.32 -13.58 -2.87
C PHE A 32 14.97 -12.97 -2.54
N PHE A 33 13.92 -13.79 -2.65
CA PHE A 33 12.56 -13.33 -2.44
C PHE A 33 12.31 -12.85 -1.00
N ILE A 34 12.72 -13.64 0.01
CA ILE A 34 12.58 -13.26 1.41
C ILE A 34 13.40 -12.00 1.73
N ALA A 35 14.63 -11.94 1.22
CA ALA A 35 15.49 -10.78 1.40
C ALA A 35 14.91 -9.53 0.72
N ALA A 36 14.30 -9.69 -0.48
CA ALA A 36 13.66 -8.60 -1.21
C ALA A 36 12.43 -8.05 -0.48
N ILE A 37 11.58 -8.92 0.11
CA ILE A 37 10.45 -8.49 0.94
C ILE A 37 10.94 -7.67 2.13
N MET A 38 11.92 -8.19 2.88
CA MET A 38 12.45 -7.48 4.04
C MET A 38 13.12 -6.16 3.65
N MET A 39 13.84 -6.16 2.52
CA MET A 39 14.46 -4.95 1.99
C MET A 39 13.40 -3.91 1.57
N LEU A 40 12.31 -4.34 0.92
CA LEU A 40 11.20 -3.45 0.57
C LEU A 40 10.53 -2.85 1.81
N THR A 41 10.25 -3.65 2.83
CA THR A 41 9.69 -3.17 4.10
C THR A 41 10.60 -2.14 4.77
N ASN A 42 11.91 -2.43 4.84
CA ASN A 42 12.90 -1.51 5.38
C ASN A 42 13.00 -0.23 4.54
N SER A 43 12.87 -0.34 3.22
CA SER A 43 12.93 0.81 2.30
C SER A 43 11.70 1.72 2.45
N LEU A 44 10.52 1.15 2.62
CA LEU A 44 9.31 1.93 2.91
C LEU A 44 9.44 2.67 4.24
N GLN A 45 9.91 1.98 5.29
CA GLN A 45 10.17 2.62 6.58
C GLN A 45 11.24 3.72 6.46
N ALA A 46 12.33 3.48 5.72
CA ALA A 46 13.37 4.46 5.50
C ALA A 46 12.85 5.68 4.73
N THR A 47 11.97 5.48 3.74
CA THR A 47 11.35 6.56 2.97
C THR A 47 10.50 7.45 3.87
N VAL A 48 9.70 6.88 4.75
CA VAL A 48 8.88 7.65 5.71
C VAL A 48 9.78 8.33 6.75
N ASN A 49 10.75 7.61 7.29
CA ASN A 49 11.67 8.17 8.27
C ASN A 49 12.50 9.34 7.72
N SER A 50 12.92 9.28 6.45
CA SER A 50 13.65 10.38 5.83
C SER A 50 12.79 11.60 5.58
N SER A 51 11.50 11.42 5.30
CA SER A 51 10.58 12.55 5.08
C SER A 51 10.30 13.37 6.35
N ILE A 52 10.36 12.75 7.52
CA ILE A 52 9.99 13.36 8.80
C ILE A 52 11.20 13.41 9.75
N GLY A 53 12.03 12.38 9.72
CA GLY A 53 13.11 12.16 10.68
C GLY A 53 14.28 13.11 10.52
N ASP A 54 14.54 13.64 9.33
CA ASP A 54 15.70 14.51 9.09
C ASP A 54 15.59 15.82 9.88
N VAL A 55 14.39 16.40 9.95
CA VAL A 55 14.13 17.61 10.75
C VAL A 55 14.11 17.27 12.23
N LEU A 56 13.40 16.19 12.62
CA LEU A 56 13.28 15.77 14.02
C LEU A 56 14.61 15.33 14.63
N SER A 57 15.53 14.78 13.83
CA SER A 57 16.84 14.33 14.31
C SER A 57 17.77 15.50 14.69
N ARG A 58 17.52 16.71 14.16
CA ARG A 58 18.29 17.92 14.47
C ARG A 58 17.68 18.73 15.59
N ALA A 59 16.41 18.56 15.86
CA ALA A 59 15.73 19.19 16.98
C ALA A 59 15.96 18.37 18.26
N GLU A 60 16.44 19.02 19.31
CA GLU A 60 16.59 18.38 20.62
C GLU A 60 15.22 18.12 21.26
N ALA A 61 14.27 19.03 21.03
CA ALA A 61 12.89 18.86 21.44
C ALA A 61 11.93 19.53 20.45
N VAL A 62 10.65 19.24 20.62
CA VAL A 62 9.56 19.73 19.76
C VAL A 62 8.39 20.13 20.65
N VAL A 63 7.76 21.25 20.32
CA VAL A 63 6.42 21.56 20.80
C VAL A 63 5.45 21.12 19.71
N ALA A 64 4.64 20.13 20.01
CA ALA A 64 3.63 19.61 19.11
C ALA A 64 2.23 20.05 19.57
N SER A 65 1.43 20.55 18.65
CA SER A 65 0.03 20.84 18.94
C SER A 65 -0.74 19.57 19.32
N ALA A 66 -1.85 19.70 20.04
CA ALA A 66 -2.70 18.57 20.38
C ALA A 66 -3.17 17.79 19.14
N ALA A 67 -3.37 18.47 18.02
CA ALA A 67 -3.72 17.86 16.74
C ALA A 67 -2.67 16.87 16.19
N THR A 68 -1.41 17.13 16.45
CA THR A 68 -0.28 16.30 15.95
C THR A 68 -0.08 15.03 16.77
N THR A 69 -0.55 15.02 18.02
CA THR A 69 -0.31 13.94 19.00
C THR A 69 -1.55 13.08 19.29
N SER A 70 -2.71 13.43 18.76
CA SER A 70 -3.94 12.65 18.96
C SER A 70 -3.97 11.43 18.03
N ASP A 71 -4.46 10.29 18.52
CA ASP A 71 -4.63 9.03 17.77
C ASP A 71 -5.62 9.11 16.58
N GLY A 72 -5.81 10.28 15.98
CA GLY A 72 -6.69 10.51 14.84
C GLY A 72 -8.19 10.37 15.12
N LYS A 73 -8.59 10.19 16.39
CA LYS A 73 -10.00 10.02 16.78
C LYS A 73 -10.67 11.28 17.25
N ASP A 74 -9.90 12.30 17.66
CA ASP A 74 -10.41 13.56 18.18
C ASP A 74 -9.82 14.72 17.36
N SER A 75 -10.27 14.87 16.13
CA SER A 75 -9.74 15.89 15.22
C SER A 75 -10.49 17.22 15.29
N ASN A 76 -10.55 17.85 16.45
CA ASN A 76 -10.61 19.30 16.47
C ASN A 76 -9.17 19.80 16.49
N ALA A 77 -8.58 19.98 15.31
CA ALA A 77 -7.20 20.39 15.14
C ALA A 77 -6.97 21.76 15.80
N ILE A 78 -6.42 21.76 17.00
CA ILE A 78 -6.01 22.98 17.68
C ILE A 78 -4.55 23.23 17.33
N PHE A 79 -4.33 24.29 16.55
CA PHE A 79 -3.00 24.80 16.26
C PHE A 79 -2.41 25.45 17.51
N LEU A 80 -1.10 25.64 17.53
CA LEU A 80 -0.42 26.43 18.56
C LEU A 80 -0.93 27.87 18.50
N THR A 81 -1.29 28.42 19.66
CA THR A 81 -1.74 29.80 19.76
C THR A 81 -0.56 30.76 19.63
N ARG A 82 -0.82 31.99 19.23
CA ARG A 82 0.20 33.03 19.18
C ARG A 82 0.94 33.18 20.50
N GLU A 83 0.19 33.22 21.63
CA GLU A 83 0.79 33.32 22.96
C GLU A 83 1.78 32.17 23.23
N GLN A 84 1.41 30.95 22.88
CA GLN A 84 2.29 29.79 23.02
C GLN A 84 3.55 29.93 22.15
N ILE A 85 3.39 30.40 20.89
CA ILE A 85 4.53 30.65 20.01
C ILE A 85 5.44 31.73 20.57
N MET A 86 4.88 32.84 21.02
CA MET A 86 5.65 33.95 21.62
C MET A 86 6.37 33.53 22.90
N LYS A 87 5.74 32.72 23.75
CA LYS A 87 6.39 32.16 24.96
C LYS A 87 7.59 31.29 24.60
N VAL A 88 7.49 30.53 23.50
CA VAL A 88 8.64 29.75 22.98
C VAL A 88 9.73 30.69 22.45
N GLU A 89 9.38 31.67 21.62
CA GLU A 89 10.34 32.61 21.04
C GLU A 89 11.08 33.46 22.07
N GLN A 90 10.40 33.83 23.17
CA GLN A 90 10.97 34.62 24.26
C GLN A 90 11.64 33.77 25.34
N SER A 91 11.69 32.46 25.22
CA SER A 91 12.24 31.58 26.23
C SER A 91 13.77 31.67 26.32
N ASP A 92 14.28 32.03 27.48
CA ASP A 92 15.74 32.07 27.77
C ASP A 92 16.39 30.67 27.75
N LEU A 93 15.62 29.60 27.76
CA LEU A 93 16.09 28.22 27.74
C LEU A 93 16.64 27.80 26.38
N LEU A 94 16.24 28.51 25.31
CA LEU A 94 16.50 28.10 23.94
C LEU A 94 17.68 28.83 23.34
N SER A 95 18.48 28.11 22.54
CA SER A 95 19.52 28.67 21.67
C SER A 95 19.01 28.93 20.25
N GLY A 96 17.93 28.21 19.86
CA GLY A 96 17.28 28.37 18.59
C GLY A 96 15.93 27.67 18.54
N TYR A 97 15.07 28.13 17.65
CA TYR A 97 13.77 27.55 17.40
C TYR A 97 13.43 27.65 15.92
N TRP A 98 12.50 26.83 15.48
CA TRP A 98 11.93 26.87 14.14
C TRP A 98 10.43 26.63 14.21
N VAL A 99 9.66 27.68 14.03
CA VAL A 99 8.22 27.59 13.87
C VAL A 99 7.91 27.25 12.43
N GLN A 100 7.27 26.14 12.18
CA GLN A 100 6.89 25.74 10.84
C GLN A 100 5.62 26.46 10.42
N TYR A 101 5.77 27.67 9.88
CA TYR A 101 4.70 28.39 9.20
C TYR A 101 4.65 27.88 7.77
N ALA A 102 3.55 27.25 7.38
CA ALA A 102 3.35 26.81 6.01
C ALA A 102 2.25 27.65 5.37
N VAL A 103 2.62 28.49 4.42
CA VAL A 103 1.68 29.28 3.63
C VAL A 103 1.67 28.75 2.21
N THR A 104 0.49 28.48 1.67
CA THR A 104 0.34 27.99 0.31
C THR A 104 0.31 29.17 -0.66
N GLY A 105 1.11 29.12 -1.70
CA GLY A 105 1.16 30.08 -2.78
C GLY A 105 1.58 29.43 -4.09
N THR A 106 1.71 30.21 -5.16
CA THR A 106 2.16 29.73 -6.46
C THR A 106 3.55 30.24 -6.77
N LEU A 107 4.37 29.45 -7.49
CA LEU A 107 5.67 29.84 -8.02
C LEU A 107 5.73 29.49 -9.50
N GLY A 108 6.19 30.44 -10.34
CA GLY A 108 6.24 30.31 -11.80
C GLY A 108 5.32 31.28 -12.52
N THR A 109 5.40 31.36 -13.86
CA THR A 109 4.63 32.27 -14.72
C THR A 109 3.78 31.50 -15.73
N GLY A 110 2.58 32.00 -16.03
CA GLY A 110 1.68 31.42 -17.03
C GLY A 110 1.28 30.01 -16.72
N ASP A 111 1.37 29.11 -17.69
CA ASP A 111 1.03 27.69 -17.57
C ASP A 111 2.01 26.87 -16.71
N GLN A 112 3.13 27.48 -16.30
CA GLN A 112 4.11 26.84 -15.43
C GLN A 112 3.97 27.21 -13.96
N LYS A 113 2.88 27.87 -13.57
CA LYS A 113 2.57 28.10 -12.16
C LYS A 113 2.36 26.80 -11.42
N THR A 114 3.13 26.57 -10.39
CA THR A 114 3.04 25.40 -9.52
C THR A 114 2.70 25.83 -8.10
N GLN A 115 1.77 25.13 -7.47
CA GLN A 115 1.44 25.37 -6.08
C GLN A 115 2.59 24.92 -5.18
N MET A 116 3.07 25.80 -4.32
CA MET A 116 4.20 25.60 -3.44
C MET A 116 3.83 25.94 -2.01
N GLN A 117 4.50 25.33 -1.07
CA GLN A 117 4.41 25.61 0.35
C GLN A 117 5.56 26.53 0.75
N TYR A 118 5.23 27.77 1.11
CA TYR A 118 6.22 28.76 1.56
C TYR A 118 6.43 28.63 3.06
N ASN A 119 7.67 28.45 3.47
CA ASN A 119 8.07 28.28 4.85
C ASN A 119 9.10 29.32 5.25
N GLN A 120 9.05 29.76 6.50
CA GLN A 120 10.08 30.59 7.09
C GLN A 120 11.27 29.71 7.48
N LEU A 121 12.47 30.27 7.40
CA LEU A 121 13.70 29.63 7.84
C LEU A 121 13.78 29.55 9.37
N PRO A 122 14.51 28.56 9.95
CA PRO A 122 14.75 28.50 11.38
C PRO A 122 15.60 29.67 11.87
N SER A 123 15.42 30.08 13.14
CA SER A 123 16.23 31.11 13.80
C SER A 123 17.70 30.67 13.96
N ASP A 124 17.96 29.37 14.11
CA ASP A 124 19.28 28.76 14.08
C ASP A 124 19.42 27.85 12.85
N SER A 125 20.35 28.17 11.97
CA SER A 125 20.60 27.41 10.74
C SER A 125 20.96 25.93 10.97
N SER A 126 21.43 25.59 12.18
CA SER A 126 21.73 24.18 12.54
C SER A 126 20.49 23.29 12.60
N LEU A 127 19.30 23.88 12.76
CA LEU A 127 18.02 23.17 12.71
C LEU A 127 17.57 22.84 11.28
N PHE A 128 18.19 23.48 10.27
CA PHE A 128 17.87 23.21 8.86
C PHE A 128 18.53 21.91 8.41
N PRO A 129 17.79 20.89 8.00
CA PRO A 129 18.33 19.54 7.81
C PRO A 129 19.02 19.34 6.45
N TYR A 130 18.69 20.17 5.46
CA TYR A 130 19.07 19.93 4.08
C TYR A 130 20.41 20.57 3.70
N LYS A 131 21.14 19.93 2.78
CA LYS A 131 22.34 20.51 2.18
C LYS A 131 21.94 21.60 1.20
N VAL A 132 22.53 22.78 1.31
CA VAL A 132 22.23 23.93 0.48
C VAL A 132 23.40 24.21 -0.46
N GLN A 133 23.10 24.34 -1.75
CA GLN A 133 23.99 24.89 -2.76
C GLN A 133 23.66 26.38 -2.92
N GLY A 134 24.63 27.26 -2.77
CA GLY A 134 24.41 28.71 -2.78
C GLY A 134 24.38 29.31 -1.38
N LYS A 135 23.48 30.24 -1.13
CA LYS A 135 23.34 30.97 0.13
C LYS A 135 21.98 30.70 0.77
N ILE A 136 21.92 30.84 2.09
CA ILE A 136 20.65 30.85 2.81
C ILE A 136 19.99 32.20 2.58
N PRO A 137 18.70 32.27 2.19
CA PRO A 137 17.96 33.51 2.01
C PRO A 137 18.00 34.38 3.26
N SER A 138 18.22 35.69 3.07
CA SER A 138 18.32 36.68 4.16
C SER A 138 17.22 37.74 4.10
N SER A 139 16.50 37.85 3.00
CA SER A 139 15.41 38.80 2.82
C SER A 139 14.14 38.17 2.27
N ASP A 140 13.01 38.83 2.43
CA ASP A 140 11.69 38.35 2.00
C ASP A 140 11.57 38.14 0.48
N ARG A 141 12.52 38.66 -0.32
CA ARG A 141 12.59 38.49 -1.77
C ARG A 141 13.62 37.45 -2.22
N GLU A 142 14.32 36.87 -1.28
CA GLU A 142 15.24 35.76 -1.52
C GLU A 142 14.62 34.44 -1.11
N ILE A 143 14.76 33.43 -1.99
CA ILE A 143 14.17 32.11 -1.75
C ILE A 143 15.18 30.99 -1.98
N MET A 144 14.89 29.85 -1.34
CA MET A 144 15.47 28.55 -1.69
C MET A 144 14.39 27.62 -2.23
N VAL A 145 14.75 26.84 -3.26
CA VAL A 145 13.91 25.81 -3.85
C VAL A 145 14.64 24.46 -3.82
N SER A 146 13.90 23.36 -3.94
CA SER A 146 14.53 22.04 -3.99
C SER A 146 15.28 21.80 -5.31
N THR A 147 16.27 20.92 -5.28
CA THR A 147 17.01 20.47 -6.46
C THR A 147 16.07 19.88 -7.52
N TYR A 148 15.02 19.17 -7.11
CA TYR A 148 14.05 18.55 -8.02
C TYR A 148 13.18 19.61 -8.69
N PHE A 149 12.65 20.56 -7.93
CA PHE A 149 11.86 21.66 -8.49
C PHE A 149 12.69 22.54 -9.44
N ALA A 150 13.94 22.84 -9.04
CA ALA A 150 14.84 23.63 -9.87
C ALA A 150 15.14 22.93 -11.21
N LYS A 151 15.32 21.62 -11.22
CA LYS A 151 15.53 20.84 -12.45
C LYS A 151 14.26 20.76 -13.32
N GLU A 152 13.12 20.52 -12.73
CA GLU A 152 11.84 20.39 -13.43
C GLU A 152 11.48 21.70 -14.17
N HIS A 153 11.75 22.86 -13.55
CA HIS A 153 11.42 24.17 -14.08
C HIS A 153 12.62 24.94 -14.69
N ASN A 154 13.77 24.26 -14.86
CA ASN A 154 15.01 24.84 -15.39
C ASN A 154 15.46 26.14 -14.67
N LEU A 155 15.31 26.14 -13.33
CA LEU A 155 15.70 27.23 -12.48
C LEU A 155 17.17 27.12 -12.07
N SER A 156 17.86 28.27 -11.95
CA SER A 156 19.27 28.32 -11.58
C SER A 156 19.52 29.30 -10.43
N LEU A 157 20.65 29.14 -9.76
CA LEU A 157 21.11 30.09 -8.74
C LEU A 157 21.19 31.49 -9.30
N ASN A 158 20.77 32.48 -8.52
CA ASN A 158 20.62 33.90 -8.87
C ASN A 158 19.60 34.15 -10.00
N GLY A 159 18.84 33.16 -10.42
CA GLY A 159 17.71 33.30 -11.32
C GLY A 159 16.54 33.99 -10.63
N LYS A 160 15.72 34.70 -11.41
CA LYS A 160 14.50 35.34 -10.93
C LYS A 160 13.29 34.50 -11.31
N VAL A 161 12.34 34.42 -10.41
CA VAL A 161 11.07 33.71 -10.60
C VAL A 161 9.92 34.50 -9.97
N THR A 162 8.81 34.55 -10.66
CA THR A 162 7.60 35.21 -10.15
C THR A 162 6.78 34.20 -9.32
N GLY A 163 6.26 34.62 -8.19
CA GLY A 163 5.39 33.83 -7.34
C GLY A 163 4.39 34.68 -6.59
N THR A 164 3.52 34.02 -5.81
CA THR A 164 2.62 34.72 -4.88
C THR A 164 3.44 35.55 -3.90
N ASP A 165 3.08 36.80 -3.68
CA ASP A 165 3.62 37.61 -2.58
C ASP A 165 3.04 37.09 -1.27
N VAL A 166 3.73 36.13 -0.66
CA VAL A 166 3.18 35.40 0.49
C VAL A 166 3.06 36.28 1.75
N VAL A 167 3.93 37.27 1.93
CA VAL A 167 3.87 38.17 3.08
C VAL A 167 2.64 39.08 2.95
N GLU A 168 2.43 39.61 1.74
CA GLU A 168 1.29 40.51 1.49
C GLU A 168 -0.03 39.74 1.39
N SER A 169 -0.01 38.52 0.79
CA SER A 169 -1.17 37.63 0.70
C SER A 169 -1.68 37.22 2.08
N VAL A 170 -0.78 37.00 3.04
CA VAL A 170 -1.15 36.71 4.44
C VAL A 170 -1.63 37.97 5.16
N SER A 171 -0.99 39.12 4.93
CA SER A 171 -1.36 40.37 5.59
C SER A 171 -2.66 41.01 5.06
N ALA A 172 -2.97 40.77 3.78
CA ALA A 172 -4.16 41.24 3.10
C ALA A 172 -4.77 40.13 2.26
N PRO A 173 -5.55 39.26 2.88
CA PRO A 173 -6.18 38.10 2.20
C PRO A 173 -7.06 38.56 1.02
N GLY A 174 -7.03 37.75 -0.06
CA GLY A 174 -7.80 38.02 -1.28
C GLY A 174 -7.08 38.88 -2.32
N THR A 175 -5.87 39.37 -2.03
CA THR A 175 -5.03 40.06 -3.03
C THR A 175 -4.12 39.06 -3.70
N ASP A 176 -4.39 38.73 -4.97
CA ASP A 176 -3.52 37.87 -5.82
C ASP A 176 -2.26 38.65 -6.26
N LYS A 177 -1.57 39.26 -5.30
CA LYS A 177 -0.34 40.01 -5.62
C LYS A 177 0.78 39.01 -5.87
N THR A 178 1.54 39.26 -6.91
CA THR A 178 2.73 38.52 -7.28
C THR A 178 3.98 39.30 -6.96
N ALA A 179 5.01 38.58 -6.55
CA ALA A 179 6.33 39.15 -6.30
C ALA A 179 7.38 38.45 -7.18
N GLU A 180 8.44 39.21 -7.50
CA GLU A 180 9.64 38.64 -8.11
C GLU A 180 10.59 38.18 -6.98
N TYR A 181 10.94 36.91 -6.99
CA TYR A 181 11.87 36.29 -6.06
C TYR A 181 13.21 36.00 -6.74
N THR A 182 14.28 36.10 -6.00
CA THR A 182 15.62 35.69 -6.43
C THR A 182 15.97 34.35 -5.76
N ILE A 183 16.34 33.35 -6.54
CA ILE A 183 16.75 32.02 -6.03
C ILE A 183 18.21 32.11 -5.59
N VAL A 184 18.45 32.23 -4.30
CA VAL A 184 19.81 32.35 -3.75
C VAL A 184 20.36 31.02 -3.28
N GLY A 185 19.49 30.01 -3.08
CA GLY A 185 19.86 28.68 -2.64
C GLY A 185 19.06 27.59 -3.32
N ILE A 186 19.67 26.43 -3.46
CA ILE A 186 19.03 25.18 -3.89
C ILE A 186 19.34 24.14 -2.85
N PHE A 187 18.31 23.55 -2.25
CA PHE A 187 18.47 22.52 -1.23
C PHE A 187 18.17 21.12 -1.76
N ASP A 188 18.84 20.12 -1.20
CA ASP A 188 18.70 18.74 -1.60
C ASP A 188 18.00 17.91 -0.51
N THR A 189 16.83 17.37 -0.83
CA THR A 189 16.04 16.51 0.04
C THR A 189 16.49 15.04 0.02
N GLY A 190 17.44 14.71 -0.83
CA GLY A 190 18.00 13.36 -0.97
C GLY A 190 17.19 12.41 -1.83
N PHE A 191 15.88 12.65 -2.05
CA PHE A 191 15.07 11.80 -2.93
C PHE A 191 13.87 12.56 -3.52
N GLU A 192 13.44 12.14 -4.71
CA GLU A 192 12.42 12.83 -5.51
C GLU A 192 11.03 12.78 -4.87
N GLY A 193 10.72 11.74 -4.12
CA GLY A 193 9.40 11.54 -3.48
C GLY A 193 9.18 12.35 -2.21
N SER A 194 10.13 13.19 -1.78
CA SER A 194 9.96 14.04 -0.61
C SER A 194 8.88 15.08 -0.82
N THR A 195 7.95 15.19 0.13
CA THR A 195 6.92 16.24 0.13
C THR A 195 7.54 17.65 0.21
N THR A 196 8.71 17.76 0.82
CA THR A 196 9.49 19.00 0.93
C THR A 196 10.02 19.49 -0.42
N ASN A 197 10.00 18.66 -1.48
CA ASN A 197 10.38 19.11 -2.82
C ASN A 197 9.47 20.22 -3.37
N ARG A 198 8.26 20.36 -2.83
CA ARG A 198 7.34 21.47 -3.12
C ARG A 198 7.38 22.59 -2.09
N ALA A 199 8.37 22.61 -1.21
CA ALA A 199 8.58 23.71 -0.26
C ALA A 199 9.48 24.79 -0.87
N VAL A 200 9.15 26.04 -0.55
CA VAL A 200 9.97 27.23 -0.81
C VAL A 200 10.32 27.82 0.55
N PHE A 201 11.59 28.02 0.80
CA PHE A 201 12.02 28.69 2.02
C PHE A 201 12.35 30.15 1.71
N VAL A 202 11.71 31.04 2.47
CA VAL A 202 11.84 32.50 2.32
C VAL A 202 12.73 33.02 3.44
N GLY A 203 13.56 34.03 3.12
CA GLY A 203 14.37 34.71 4.13
C GLY A 203 13.57 35.71 4.94
N GLY A 204 14.19 36.29 5.96
CA GLY A 204 13.56 37.27 6.84
C GLY A 204 12.59 36.65 7.85
N THR A 205 11.97 37.52 8.66
CA THR A 205 10.97 37.18 9.70
C THR A 205 9.55 37.59 9.31
N SER A 206 9.41 38.31 8.21
CA SER A 206 8.14 38.96 7.82
C SER A 206 7.01 37.99 7.54
N LEU A 207 7.31 36.76 7.06
CA LEU A 207 6.28 35.73 6.85
C LEU A 207 5.65 35.26 8.17
N GLY A 208 6.48 35.00 9.18
CA GLY A 208 6.00 34.63 10.52
C GLY A 208 5.25 35.77 11.19
N GLU A 209 5.79 37.02 11.15
CA GLU A 209 5.13 38.20 11.68
C GLU A 209 3.79 38.47 11.01
N ALA A 210 3.73 38.37 9.67
CA ALA A 210 2.49 38.53 8.92
C ALA A 210 1.45 37.45 9.31
N THR A 211 1.91 36.19 9.45
CA THR A 211 1.07 35.05 9.83
C THR A 211 0.51 35.22 11.25
N LEU A 212 1.34 35.63 12.21
CA LEU A 212 0.92 35.93 13.58
C LEU A 212 -0.01 37.13 13.66
N LYS A 213 0.24 38.18 12.90
CA LYS A 213 -0.60 39.36 12.82
C LYS A 213 -1.97 39.07 12.18
N ALA A 214 -1.98 38.26 11.11
CA ALA A 214 -3.23 37.83 10.48
C ALA A 214 -4.08 37.02 11.44
N ALA A 215 -3.48 36.26 12.34
CA ALA A 215 -4.18 35.55 13.40
C ALA A 215 -4.75 36.46 14.48
N GLU A 216 -4.27 37.73 14.61
CA GLU A 216 -4.76 38.72 15.57
C GLU A 216 -5.92 39.57 15.04
N THR A 217 -6.04 39.76 13.75
CA THR A 217 -7.09 40.63 13.15
C THR A 217 -8.45 39.93 13.26
N GLU A 218 -9.07 40.06 14.44
CA GLU A 218 -10.20 39.28 14.91
C GLU A 218 -11.56 39.60 14.27
N ASN A 219 -11.67 40.59 13.41
CA ASN A 219 -12.97 41.08 12.93
C ASN A 219 -13.29 40.73 11.47
N SER A 220 -12.52 39.91 10.81
CA SER A 220 -12.84 39.44 9.43
C SER A 220 -13.08 37.94 9.38
N SER A 221 -14.16 37.55 8.71
CA SER A 221 -14.45 36.18 8.33
C SER A 221 -13.27 35.48 7.59
N SER A 222 -12.33 36.28 7.10
CA SER A 222 -11.05 35.85 6.52
C SER A 222 -10.04 35.32 7.53
N ALA A 223 -9.95 35.88 8.75
CA ALA A 223 -9.03 35.39 9.79
C ALA A 223 -9.25 33.92 10.16
N ALA A 224 -10.45 33.45 10.04
CA ALA A 224 -10.85 32.08 10.33
C ALA A 224 -10.36 31.06 9.30
N GLY A 225 -10.42 31.37 8.01
CA GLY A 225 -9.86 30.55 6.94
C GLY A 225 -8.32 30.51 7.01
N TYR A 226 -7.69 31.61 7.41
CA TYR A 226 -6.24 31.70 7.58
C TYR A 226 -5.74 30.97 8.83
N ARG A 227 -6.49 30.90 9.92
CA ARG A 227 -6.15 30.05 11.07
C ARG A 227 -6.01 28.58 10.68
N SER A 228 -6.77 28.10 9.72
CA SER A 228 -6.62 26.75 9.19
C SER A 228 -5.45 26.59 8.20
N MET A 229 -5.00 27.67 7.58
CA MET A 229 -3.90 27.69 6.61
C MET A 229 -2.56 28.16 7.18
N ALA A 230 -2.57 28.95 8.27
CA ALA A 230 -1.41 29.61 8.85
C ALA A 230 -1.12 29.17 10.31
N GLY A 231 -1.68 28.06 10.74
CA GLY A 231 -1.41 27.51 12.07
C GLY A 231 -0.06 26.82 12.13
N ALA A 232 0.70 27.03 13.20
CA ALA A 232 1.88 26.23 13.49
C ALA A 232 1.45 24.95 14.22
N ASN A 233 1.75 23.81 13.63
CA ASN A 233 1.51 22.50 14.26
C ASN A 233 2.70 22.02 15.07
N LEU A 234 3.90 22.47 14.72
CA LEU A 234 5.16 22.03 15.28
C LEU A 234 6.13 23.22 15.43
N ILE A 235 6.81 23.27 16.57
CA ILE A 235 7.97 24.13 16.77
C ILE A 235 9.15 23.23 17.14
N TYR A 236 10.19 23.27 16.35
CA TYR A 236 11.42 22.57 16.61
C TYR A 236 12.33 23.42 17.50
N LEU A 237 12.92 22.82 18.52
CA LEU A 237 13.64 23.50 19.55
C LEU A 237 15.10 23.01 19.65
N LYS A 238 15.97 23.95 19.95
CA LYS A 238 17.34 23.69 20.36
C LYS A 238 17.61 24.43 21.67
N PHE A 239 18.06 23.73 22.68
CA PHE A 239 18.30 24.27 24.02
C PHE A 239 19.73 24.85 24.16
N LYS A 240 19.88 25.84 25.03
CA LYS A 240 21.19 26.22 25.56
C LYS A 240 21.64 25.08 26.49
N ASP A 241 22.86 24.58 26.32
CA ASP A 241 23.46 23.50 27.11
C ASP A 241 22.70 22.14 27.06
N GLY A 242 21.98 21.89 25.97
CA GLY A 242 21.28 20.62 25.71
C GLY A 242 19.97 20.46 26.45
N VAL A 243 19.21 19.43 26.04
CA VAL A 243 17.88 19.09 26.57
C VAL A 243 17.98 18.28 27.87
N THR A 244 17.14 18.62 28.86
CA THR A 244 16.95 17.86 30.10
C THR A 244 15.49 17.76 30.43
N ASP A 245 15.08 16.72 31.17
CA ASP A 245 13.65 16.53 31.53
C ASP A 245 13.10 17.73 32.35
N ALA A 246 13.97 18.37 33.18
CA ALA A 246 13.58 19.56 33.91
C ALA A 246 13.26 20.76 32.99
N LYS A 247 14.07 20.98 31.95
CA LYS A 247 13.85 22.04 30.97
C LYS A 247 12.59 21.76 30.12
N LEU A 248 12.39 20.49 29.69
CA LEU A 248 11.18 20.09 28.98
C LEU A 248 9.93 20.34 29.82
N LYS A 249 9.97 19.95 31.11
CA LYS A 249 8.85 20.16 32.02
C LYS A 249 8.60 21.64 32.28
N SER A 250 9.65 22.45 32.51
CA SER A 250 9.51 23.89 32.69
C SER A 250 8.87 24.57 31.47
N LEU A 251 9.27 24.18 30.27
CA LEU A 251 8.66 24.69 29.05
C LEU A 251 7.21 24.20 28.90
N GLN A 252 6.94 22.92 29.17
CA GLN A 252 5.60 22.36 29.18
C GLN A 252 4.66 23.13 30.13
N ASP A 253 5.11 23.35 31.37
CA ASP A 253 4.33 24.07 32.40
C ASP A 253 4.06 25.53 31.97
N SER A 254 4.97 26.17 31.25
CA SER A 254 4.78 27.55 30.74
C SER A 254 3.78 27.62 29.58
N LEU A 255 3.64 26.55 28.80
CA LEU A 255 2.75 26.46 27.64
C LEU A 255 1.39 25.87 27.98
N SER A 256 1.27 25.19 29.12
CA SER A 256 0.03 24.56 29.55
C SER A 256 -1.00 25.61 29.96
N SER A 257 -2.23 25.42 29.47
CA SER A 257 -3.41 26.20 29.87
C SER A 257 -4.22 25.50 30.97
N GLY A 258 -3.81 24.30 31.41
CA GLY A 258 -4.52 23.47 32.38
C GLY A 258 -5.51 22.48 31.74
N ASP A 259 -5.73 22.55 30.44
CA ASP A 259 -6.51 21.57 29.69
C ASP A 259 -5.62 20.47 29.06
N THR A 260 -5.49 19.36 29.78
CA THR A 260 -4.59 18.27 29.39
C THR A 260 -4.90 17.64 28.02
N LYS A 261 -6.07 17.88 27.44
CA LYS A 261 -6.44 17.35 26.12
C LYS A 261 -6.01 18.28 24.97
N ASN A 262 -5.98 19.57 25.20
CA ASN A 262 -5.71 20.59 24.19
C ASN A 262 -4.37 21.30 24.35
N ASP A 263 -3.68 21.07 25.47
CA ASP A 263 -2.36 21.64 25.71
C ASP A 263 -1.33 21.07 24.70
N PRO A 264 -0.44 21.93 24.19
CA PRO A 264 0.66 21.46 23.36
C PRO A 264 1.57 20.53 24.18
N ARG A 265 2.14 19.55 23.54
CA ARG A 265 3.07 18.63 24.18
C ARG A 265 4.50 19.00 23.83
N VAL A 266 5.30 19.16 24.88
CA VAL A 266 6.75 19.35 24.75
C VAL A 266 7.43 18.00 24.95
N MET A 267 8.11 17.53 23.93
CA MET A 267 8.79 16.23 23.95
C MET A 267 10.08 16.27 23.16
N THR A 268 10.94 15.28 23.36
CA THR A 268 12.14 15.17 22.53
C THR A 268 11.76 14.86 21.08
N GLY A 269 12.55 15.34 20.12
CA GLY A 269 12.35 15.02 18.71
C GLY A 269 12.33 13.52 18.44
N GLN A 270 13.17 12.77 19.17
CA GLN A 270 13.20 11.32 19.11
C GLN A 270 11.88 10.67 19.58
N LYS A 271 11.28 11.19 20.66
CA LYS A 271 10.02 10.67 21.18
C LYS A 271 8.86 10.88 20.19
N LEU A 272 8.78 12.06 19.56
CA LEU A 272 7.78 12.32 18.53
C LEU A 272 7.98 11.41 17.32
N LEU A 273 9.23 11.17 16.92
CA LEU A 273 9.54 10.23 15.84
C LEU A 273 9.13 8.80 16.19
N GLU A 274 9.37 8.34 17.43
CA GLU A 274 8.91 7.03 17.91
C GLU A 274 7.39 6.90 17.92
N ASP A 275 6.66 7.91 18.37
CA ASP A 275 5.19 7.93 18.39
C ASP A 275 4.63 7.92 16.96
N PHE A 276 5.24 8.69 16.06
CA PHE A 276 4.89 8.68 14.64
C PHE A 276 5.19 7.33 13.98
N GLN A 277 6.37 6.76 14.26
CA GLN A 277 6.73 5.43 13.78
C GLN A 277 5.78 4.35 14.31
N LYS A 278 5.31 4.48 15.56
CA LYS A 278 4.34 3.56 16.14
C LYS A 278 2.99 3.63 15.41
N SER A 279 2.49 4.81 15.14
CA SER A 279 1.23 5.01 14.40
C SER A 279 1.30 4.45 12.98
N ILE A 280 2.41 4.68 12.29
CA ILE A 280 2.66 4.15 10.94
C ILE A 280 3.01 2.66 10.98
N SER A 281 3.66 2.19 12.05
CA SER A 281 4.07 0.78 12.21
C SER A 281 2.89 -0.18 12.16
N GLU A 282 1.70 0.21 12.58
CA GLU A 282 0.50 -0.64 12.44
C GLU A 282 0.16 -0.91 10.98
N VAL A 283 0.25 0.11 10.12
CA VAL A 283 0.04 -0.03 8.68
C VAL A 283 1.16 -0.87 8.05
N PHE A 284 2.43 -0.59 8.38
CA PHE A 284 3.56 -1.37 7.88
C PHE A 284 3.56 -2.80 8.41
N THR A 285 3.11 -3.02 9.64
CA THR A 285 2.95 -4.37 10.19
C THR A 285 1.94 -5.16 9.37
N SER A 286 0.79 -4.59 9.03
CA SER A 286 -0.22 -5.24 8.20
C SER A 286 0.33 -5.59 6.81
N ILE A 287 1.06 -4.68 6.16
CA ILE A 287 1.72 -4.92 4.87
C ILE A 287 2.79 -6.02 5.02
N SER A 288 3.63 -5.93 6.05
CA SER A 288 4.71 -6.91 6.31
C SER A 288 4.16 -8.31 6.57
N VAL A 289 3.04 -8.41 7.25
CA VAL A 289 2.37 -9.69 7.54
C VAL A 289 1.80 -10.29 6.24
N ILE A 290 1.21 -9.48 5.36
CA ILE A 290 0.75 -9.93 4.05
C ILE A 290 1.94 -10.43 3.20
N LEU A 291 3.01 -9.65 3.12
CA LEU A 291 4.23 -10.03 2.40
C LEU A 291 4.90 -11.26 3.03
N GLY A 292 4.87 -11.36 4.37
CA GLY A 292 5.36 -12.52 5.12
C GLY A 292 4.61 -13.81 4.81
N ALA A 293 3.29 -13.73 4.60
CA ALA A 293 2.50 -14.88 4.16
C ALA A 293 2.94 -15.38 2.77
N PHE A 294 3.24 -14.46 1.84
CA PHE A 294 3.81 -14.84 0.54
C PHE A 294 5.20 -15.46 0.67
N ALA A 295 6.05 -14.93 1.56
CA ALA A 295 7.34 -15.54 1.84
C ALA A 295 7.19 -16.97 2.40
N ALA A 296 6.25 -17.21 3.30
CA ALA A 296 5.95 -18.53 3.84
C ALA A 296 5.48 -19.50 2.76
N LEU A 297 4.62 -19.05 1.84
CA LEU A 297 4.19 -19.86 0.69
C LEU A 297 5.37 -20.17 -0.24
N ALA A 298 6.23 -19.19 -0.54
CA ALA A 298 7.44 -19.41 -1.35
C ALA A 298 8.39 -20.41 -0.70
N LEU A 299 8.57 -20.33 0.62
CA LEU A 299 9.35 -21.33 1.39
C LEU A 299 8.76 -22.73 1.33
N LEU A 300 7.44 -22.85 1.39
CA LEU A 300 6.73 -24.12 1.25
C LEU A 300 7.01 -24.76 -0.12
N VAL A 301 6.88 -23.98 -1.21
CA VAL A 301 7.17 -24.43 -2.58
C VAL A 301 8.61 -24.89 -2.68
N SER A 302 9.54 -24.07 -2.19
CA SER A 302 10.97 -24.37 -2.22
C SER A 302 11.31 -25.60 -1.41
N SER A 303 10.77 -25.74 -0.20
CA SER A 303 10.95 -26.91 0.64
C SER A 303 10.56 -28.20 -0.11
N PHE A 304 9.44 -28.15 -0.84
CA PHE A 304 9.00 -29.28 -1.65
C PHE A 304 9.95 -29.60 -2.81
N VAL A 305 10.39 -28.57 -3.57
CA VAL A 305 11.34 -28.76 -4.68
C VAL A 305 12.68 -29.29 -4.17
N ILE A 306 13.17 -28.74 -3.05
CA ILE A 306 14.40 -29.18 -2.40
C ILE A 306 14.27 -30.63 -1.96
N SER A 307 13.20 -30.98 -1.23
CA SER A 307 12.96 -32.35 -0.75
C SER A 307 12.91 -33.36 -1.90
N ASN A 308 12.20 -33.01 -2.98
CA ASN A 308 12.12 -33.86 -4.19
C ASN A 308 13.48 -34.04 -4.87
N THR A 309 14.26 -32.96 -4.99
CA THR A 309 15.59 -33.01 -5.61
C THR A 309 16.57 -33.81 -4.76
N PHE A 310 16.56 -33.62 -3.44
CA PHE A 310 17.36 -34.46 -2.54
C PHE A 310 16.94 -35.92 -2.58
N ALA A 311 15.66 -36.25 -2.70
CA ALA A 311 15.19 -37.61 -2.88
C ALA A 311 15.76 -38.24 -4.13
N VAL A 312 15.84 -37.49 -5.23
CA VAL A 312 16.46 -37.92 -6.49
C VAL A 312 17.96 -38.16 -6.33
N LEU A 313 18.68 -37.20 -5.72
CA LEU A 313 20.13 -37.30 -5.51
C LEU A 313 20.51 -38.47 -4.61
N VAL A 314 19.76 -38.65 -3.52
CA VAL A 314 19.95 -39.80 -2.62
C VAL A 314 19.60 -41.12 -3.32
N GLY A 315 18.52 -41.12 -4.11
CA GLY A 315 18.13 -42.29 -4.91
C GLY A 315 19.20 -42.75 -5.88
N GLN A 316 19.92 -41.82 -6.54
CA GLN A 316 21.05 -42.12 -7.45
C GLN A 316 22.26 -42.72 -6.75
N ARG A 317 22.41 -42.47 -5.43
CA ARG A 317 23.55 -42.90 -4.60
C ARG A 317 23.21 -44.06 -3.65
N ILE A 318 22.06 -44.68 -3.81
CA ILE A 318 21.63 -45.76 -2.90
C ILE A 318 22.67 -46.91 -2.86
N ARG A 319 23.28 -47.30 -4.00
CA ARG A 319 24.33 -48.32 -4.05
C ARG A 319 25.58 -47.90 -3.29
N GLU A 320 26.03 -46.68 -3.45
CA GLU A 320 27.18 -46.11 -2.73
C GLU A 320 26.92 -46.06 -1.21
N LEU A 321 25.71 -45.63 -0.80
CA LEU A 321 25.32 -45.58 0.60
C LEU A 321 25.20 -47.00 1.19
N ALA A 322 24.73 -47.98 0.42
CA ALA A 322 24.63 -49.39 0.82
C ALA A 322 26.03 -49.99 1.02
N LEU A 323 26.98 -49.71 0.10
CA LEU A 323 28.41 -50.14 0.22
C LEU A 323 29.07 -49.52 1.48
N LEU A 324 28.85 -48.24 1.78
CA LEU A 324 29.36 -47.64 3.00
C LEU A 324 28.77 -48.31 4.27
N ARG A 325 27.53 -48.76 4.23
CA ARG A 325 26.92 -49.52 5.33
C ARG A 325 27.51 -50.94 5.49
N THR A 326 27.78 -51.63 4.41
CA THR A 326 28.46 -52.92 4.45
C THR A 326 29.89 -52.82 4.97
N LEU A 327 30.56 -51.67 4.72
CA LEU A 327 31.84 -51.32 5.29
C LEU A 327 31.79 -50.83 6.75
N GLY A 328 30.63 -50.89 7.42
CA GLY A 328 30.46 -50.62 8.84
C GLY A 328 30.04 -49.15 9.18
N ALA A 329 29.67 -48.35 8.19
CA ALA A 329 29.15 -47.00 8.50
C ALA A 329 27.78 -47.05 9.21
N ARG A 330 27.67 -46.42 10.36
CA ARG A 330 26.42 -46.25 11.12
C ARG A 330 25.43 -45.40 10.37
N GLY A 331 24.13 -45.75 10.43
CA GLY A 331 23.08 -44.95 9.75
C GLY A 331 23.07 -43.50 10.11
N GLY A 332 23.27 -43.13 11.40
CA GLY A 332 23.37 -41.73 11.85
C GLY A 332 24.53 -40.95 11.20
N SER A 333 25.66 -41.62 10.92
CA SER A 333 26.81 -40.98 10.27
C SER A 333 26.52 -40.64 8.81
N LEU A 334 25.74 -41.48 8.12
CA LEU A 334 25.29 -41.22 6.74
C LEU A 334 24.27 -40.08 6.67
N VAL A 335 23.32 -40.04 7.62
CA VAL A 335 22.42 -38.88 7.73
C VAL A 335 23.21 -37.60 7.96
N ARG A 336 24.16 -37.59 8.89
CA ARG A 336 25.03 -36.43 9.17
C ARG A 336 25.82 -35.99 7.92
N MET A 337 26.31 -36.90 7.10
CA MET A 337 26.98 -36.60 5.84
C MET A 337 26.04 -35.87 4.86
N LEU A 338 24.81 -36.41 4.69
CA LEU A 338 23.80 -35.79 3.82
C LEU A 338 23.35 -34.41 4.34
N LEU A 339 23.25 -34.25 5.67
CA LEU A 339 22.93 -32.97 6.28
C LEU A 339 24.05 -31.92 6.08
N VAL A 340 25.31 -32.33 6.16
CA VAL A 340 26.44 -31.42 5.86
C VAL A 340 26.41 -30.96 4.39
N GLU A 341 26.09 -31.89 3.45
CA GLU A 341 25.86 -31.51 2.06
C GLU A 341 24.72 -30.52 1.91
N SER A 342 23.58 -30.75 2.59
CA SER A 342 22.40 -29.85 2.57
C SER A 342 22.70 -28.48 3.15
N ILE A 343 23.42 -28.40 4.29
CA ILE A 343 23.84 -27.16 4.92
C ILE A 343 24.73 -26.37 3.96
N THR A 344 25.73 -27.04 3.36
CA THR A 344 26.66 -26.36 2.44
C THR A 344 25.93 -25.79 1.22
N VAL A 345 25.05 -26.58 0.59
CA VAL A 345 24.24 -26.12 -0.54
C VAL A 345 23.26 -25.03 -0.10
N GLY A 346 22.59 -25.19 1.06
CA GLY A 346 21.71 -24.21 1.64
C GLY A 346 22.39 -22.86 1.84
N VAL A 347 23.51 -22.83 2.57
CA VAL A 347 24.25 -21.59 2.85
C VAL A 347 24.75 -20.91 1.58
N VAL A 348 25.41 -21.66 0.69
CA VAL A 348 26.01 -21.08 -0.51
C VAL A 348 24.96 -20.43 -1.42
N PHE A 349 23.90 -21.18 -1.76
CA PHE A 349 22.91 -20.69 -2.70
C PHE A 349 21.95 -19.69 -2.08
N SER A 350 21.61 -19.81 -0.79
CA SER A 350 20.80 -18.79 -0.11
C SER A 350 21.55 -17.47 0.03
N LEU A 351 22.86 -17.52 0.32
CA LEU A 351 23.69 -16.32 0.36
C LEU A 351 23.80 -15.64 -1.01
N ILE A 352 23.98 -16.42 -2.08
CA ILE A 352 23.98 -15.88 -3.45
C ILE A 352 22.63 -15.22 -3.75
N GLY A 353 21.51 -15.89 -3.44
CA GLY A 353 20.19 -15.34 -3.65
C GLY A 353 19.93 -14.06 -2.87
N ALA A 354 20.28 -14.05 -1.59
CA ALA A 354 20.13 -12.89 -0.74
C ALA A 354 20.98 -11.69 -1.21
N LEU A 355 22.21 -11.92 -1.63
CA LEU A 355 23.09 -10.86 -2.15
C LEU A 355 22.61 -10.27 -3.47
N LEU A 356 21.88 -11.03 -4.30
CA LEU A 356 21.28 -10.53 -5.53
C LEU A 356 20.22 -9.42 -5.28
N THR A 357 19.72 -9.27 -4.06
CA THR A 357 18.79 -8.16 -3.73
C THR A 357 19.44 -6.79 -3.86
N PHE A 358 20.75 -6.66 -3.61
CA PHE A 358 21.44 -5.37 -3.72
C PHE A 358 21.47 -4.81 -5.15
N PRO A 359 21.97 -5.54 -6.17
CA PRO A 359 21.96 -5.02 -7.54
C PRO A 359 20.54 -4.85 -8.09
N VAL A 360 19.60 -5.71 -7.70
CA VAL A 360 18.19 -5.54 -8.09
C VAL A 360 17.58 -4.32 -7.40
N GLY A 361 17.86 -4.11 -6.12
CA GLY A 361 17.44 -2.90 -5.40
C GLY A 361 18.01 -1.63 -6.04
N MET A 362 19.28 -1.64 -6.47
CA MET A 362 19.90 -0.52 -7.18
C MET A 362 19.18 -0.24 -8.52
N LEU A 363 18.83 -1.27 -9.26
CA LEU A 363 18.06 -1.14 -10.50
C LEU A 363 16.66 -0.58 -10.23
N VAL A 364 15.97 -1.10 -9.23
CA VAL A 364 14.62 -0.62 -8.85
C VAL A 364 14.68 0.83 -8.39
N GLY A 365 15.65 1.20 -7.55
CA GLY A 365 15.85 2.59 -7.10
C GLY A 365 16.11 3.57 -8.23
N SER A 366 16.81 3.14 -9.30
CA SER A 366 16.99 3.98 -10.49
C SER A 366 15.73 4.13 -11.34
N MET A 367 14.80 3.16 -11.26
CA MET A 367 13.53 3.19 -12.00
C MET A 367 12.40 3.88 -11.22
N VAL A 368 12.49 3.86 -9.90
CA VAL A 368 11.47 4.42 -8.98
C VAL A 368 12.18 5.31 -7.96
N PRO A 369 12.61 6.52 -8.36
CA PRO A 369 13.37 7.43 -7.50
C PRO A 369 12.56 8.00 -6.33
N THR A 370 11.27 7.73 -6.29
CA THR A 370 10.37 8.11 -5.18
C THR A 370 10.48 7.24 -3.94
N ILE A 371 11.22 6.11 -4.01
CA ILE A 371 11.41 5.20 -2.88
C ILE A 371 12.89 5.18 -2.48
N MET A 372 13.16 5.45 -1.21
CA MET A 372 14.51 5.38 -0.65
C MET A 372 14.89 3.92 -0.38
N ILE A 373 15.81 3.36 -1.16
CA ILE A 373 16.22 1.96 -0.98
C ILE A 373 17.16 1.86 0.22
N SER A 374 16.74 1.10 1.23
CA SER A 374 17.51 0.83 2.43
C SER A 374 18.38 -0.42 2.25
N TYR A 375 19.69 -0.24 2.15
CA TYR A 375 20.66 -1.33 2.02
C TYR A 375 21.10 -1.82 3.41
N SER A 376 20.34 -2.74 4.01
CA SER A 376 20.65 -3.37 5.29
C SER A 376 21.20 -4.79 5.09
N ILE A 377 22.13 -5.23 5.93
CA ILE A 377 22.66 -6.60 5.93
C ILE A 377 21.72 -7.59 6.62
N THR A 378 20.82 -7.10 7.48
CA THR A 378 19.87 -7.92 8.26
C THR A 378 18.99 -8.83 7.40
N PRO A 379 18.36 -8.36 6.29
CA PRO A 379 17.61 -9.21 5.38
C PRO A 379 18.44 -10.35 4.79
N VAL A 380 19.73 -10.10 4.49
CA VAL A 380 20.64 -11.11 3.94
C VAL A 380 20.92 -12.20 4.97
N ILE A 381 21.18 -11.83 6.21
CA ILE A 381 21.44 -12.79 7.28
C ILE A 381 20.21 -13.64 7.59
N ILE A 382 19.05 -12.99 7.78
CA ILE A 382 17.80 -13.68 8.14
C ILE A 382 17.36 -14.61 7.01
N SER A 383 17.33 -14.16 5.77
CA SER A 383 16.91 -14.98 4.64
C SER A 383 17.87 -16.16 4.41
N THR A 384 19.19 -15.94 4.56
CA THR A 384 20.19 -17.01 4.44
C THR A 384 20.00 -18.07 5.54
N LEU A 385 19.81 -17.64 6.78
CA LEU A 385 19.59 -18.55 7.90
C LEU A 385 18.29 -19.34 7.72
N LEU A 386 17.19 -18.65 7.42
CA LEU A 386 15.86 -19.25 7.26
C LEU A 386 15.84 -20.26 6.11
N CYS A 387 16.36 -19.90 4.94
CA CYS A 387 16.43 -20.80 3.80
C CYS A 387 17.37 -22.00 4.03
N THR A 388 18.45 -21.81 4.78
CA THR A 388 19.34 -22.91 5.17
C THR A 388 18.61 -23.89 6.09
N ILE A 389 17.90 -23.39 7.10
CA ILE A 389 17.09 -24.23 8.01
C ILE A 389 16.05 -25.03 7.22
N VAL A 390 15.32 -24.36 6.33
CA VAL A 390 14.29 -25.01 5.48
C VAL A 390 14.92 -26.07 4.58
N THR A 391 16.11 -25.79 4.01
CA THR A 391 16.83 -26.75 3.18
C THR A 391 17.24 -28.01 3.97
N VAL A 392 17.70 -27.84 5.19
CA VAL A 392 18.05 -28.94 6.10
C VAL A 392 16.82 -29.75 6.46
N LEU A 393 15.73 -29.12 6.85
CA LEU A 393 14.46 -29.78 7.20
C LEU A 393 13.88 -30.55 5.99
N ALA A 394 13.90 -29.93 4.80
CA ALA A 394 13.42 -30.54 3.57
C ALA A 394 14.24 -31.79 3.16
N SER A 395 15.55 -31.76 3.41
CA SER A 395 16.45 -32.88 3.10
C SER A 395 16.37 -34.03 4.10
N LEU A 396 15.81 -33.83 5.29
CA LEU A 396 15.78 -34.81 6.37
C LEU A 396 14.90 -36.03 6.02
N SER A 397 13.77 -35.82 5.36
CA SER A 397 12.87 -36.90 4.93
C SER A 397 13.53 -37.81 3.88
N PRO A 398 14.13 -37.30 2.79
CA PRO A 398 14.90 -38.13 1.86
C PRO A 398 16.06 -38.88 2.51
N ALA A 399 16.80 -38.17 3.39
CA ALA A 399 17.93 -38.77 4.09
C ALA A 399 17.52 -39.95 4.99
N ARG A 400 16.43 -39.80 5.74
CA ARG A 400 15.88 -40.89 6.56
C ARG A 400 15.33 -42.02 5.74
N SER A 401 14.69 -41.76 4.59
CA SER A 401 14.14 -42.81 3.72
C SER A 401 15.22 -43.70 3.11
N ALA A 402 16.40 -43.14 2.78
CA ALA A 402 17.53 -43.89 2.31
C ALA A 402 18.06 -44.94 3.28
N LEU A 403 17.95 -44.66 4.59
CA LEU A 403 18.38 -45.62 5.64
C LEU A 403 17.43 -46.80 5.85
N ARG A 404 16.19 -46.70 5.43
CA ARG A 404 15.20 -47.80 5.56
C ARG A 404 15.40 -48.91 4.53
N ILE A 405 16.21 -48.67 3.51
CA ILE A 405 16.50 -49.69 2.49
C ILE A 405 17.60 -50.61 3.03
N SER A 406 17.39 -51.94 2.98
CA SER A 406 18.40 -52.90 3.42
C SER A 406 19.58 -52.91 2.44
N PRO A 407 20.84 -53.06 2.89
CA PRO A 407 22.00 -53.14 2.03
C PRO A 407 21.90 -54.23 0.97
N ILE A 408 21.35 -55.37 1.33
CA ILE A 408 21.19 -56.54 0.46
C ILE A 408 20.18 -56.26 -0.65
N SER A 409 19.06 -55.61 -0.34
CA SER A 409 18.05 -55.28 -1.35
C SER A 409 18.50 -54.13 -2.25
N ALA A 410 19.41 -53.25 -1.78
CA ALA A 410 20.00 -52.18 -2.61
C ALA A 410 21.03 -52.71 -3.62
N MET A 411 21.60 -53.86 -3.37
CA MET A 411 22.58 -54.52 -4.25
C MET A 411 21.94 -55.54 -5.23
N SER A 412 20.72 -56.04 -4.94
CA SER A 412 19.98 -56.93 -5.83
C SER A 412 19.34 -56.18 -7.00
N GLU A 413 19.51 -56.64 -8.24
CA GLU A 413 18.94 -56.03 -9.44
C GLU A 413 17.41 -56.16 -9.55
N HIS A 414 16.78 -56.98 -8.69
CA HIS A 414 15.38 -57.35 -8.77
C HIS A 414 14.49 -56.72 -7.69
N THR A 415 14.72 -55.47 -7.33
CA THR A 415 13.72 -54.81 -6.47
C THR A 415 12.51 -54.44 -7.32
N ASN A 416 11.56 -55.36 -7.43
CA ASN A 416 10.18 -55.00 -7.79
C ASN A 416 9.70 -53.93 -6.78
N ARG A 417 9.86 -52.62 -7.14
CA ARG A 417 9.15 -51.59 -6.40
C ARG A 417 7.66 -51.85 -6.60
N GLU A 418 7.04 -52.49 -5.65
CA GLU A 418 5.61 -52.56 -5.59
C GLU A 418 5.03 -51.17 -5.83
N VAL A 419 4.03 -51.12 -6.71
CA VAL A 419 3.26 -49.91 -7.02
C VAL A 419 2.48 -49.56 -5.75
N SER A 420 3.17 -48.92 -4.79
CA SER A 420 2.58 -48.52 -3.54
C SER A 420 1.52 -47.46 -3.84
N LYS A 421 0.27 -47.80 -3.52
CA LYS A 421 -0.88 -46.86 -3.59
C LYS A 421 -0.55 -45.58 -2.80
N PRO A 422 -1.01 -44.39 -3.24
CA PRO A 422 -0.82 -43.17 -2.47
C PRO A 422 -1.44 -43.38 -1.06
N GLY A 423 -0.67 -43.01 -0.02
CA GLY A 423 -1.12 -43.10 1.34
C GLY A 423 -2.38 -42.29 1.60
N LYS A 424 -3.36 -42.82 2.30
CA LYS A 424 -4.62 -42.13 2.63
C LYS A 424 -4.45 -41.05 3.71
N VAL A 425 -3.34 -41.08 4.45
CA VAL A 425 -3.07 -40.18 5.59
C VAL A 425 -2.92 -38.71 5.14
N GLY A 426 -2.20 -38.45 4.04
CA GLY A 426 -2.03 -37.09 3.56
C GLY A 426 -3.34 -36.37 3.21
N PRO A 427 -4.22 -36.97 2.38
CA PRO A 427 -5.54 -36.39 2.10
C PRO A 427 -6.43 -36.20 3.33
N ILE A 428 -6.40 -37.11 4.31
CA ILE A 428 -7.18 -36.98 5.56
C ILE A 428 -6.70 -35.74 6.34
N ILE A 429 -5.38 -35.59 6.50
CA ILE A 429 -4.80 -34.41 7.13
C ILE A 429 -5.17 -33.15 6.31
N GLY A 430 -5.17 -33.25 5.00
CA GLY A 430 -5.58 -32.14 4.11
C GLY A 430 -7.02 -31.69 4.35
N VAL A 431 -7.95 -32.62 4.57
CA VAL A 431 -9.34 -32.29 4.92
C VAL A 431 -9.43 -31.60 6.28
N LEU A 432 -8.64 -32.03 7.27
CA LEU A 432 -8.57 -31.32 8.56
C LEU A 432 -8.06 -29.87 8.41
N PHE A 433 -7.03 -29.66 7.61
CA PHE A 433 -6.55 -28.32 7.28
C PHE A 433 -7.60 -27.49 6.51
N ALA A 434 -8.37 -28.10 5.62
CA ALA A 434 -9.46 -27.42 4.91
C ALA A 434 -10.56 -26.96 5.89
N ILE A 435 -10.96 -27.83 6.83
CA ILE A 435 -11.93 -27.50 7.88
C ILE A 435 -11.38 -26.35 8.75
N GLY A 436 -10.13 -26.45 9.21
CA GLY A 436 -9.48 -25.38 9.98
C GLY A 436 -9.40 -24.06 9.21
N GLY A 437 -9.10 -24.11 7.91
CA GLY A 437 -9.09 -22.95 7.04
C GLY A 437 -10.47 -22.30 6.88
N VAL A 438 -11.53 -23.09 6.70
CA VAL A 438 -12.91 -22.58 6.63
C VAL A 438 -13.34 -21.95 7.96
N VAL A 439 -13.03 -22.58 9.09
CA VAL A 439 -13.30 -22.01 10.42
C VAL A 439 -12.57 -20.67 10.57
N ALA A 440 -11.31 -20.57 10.15
CA ALA A 440 -10.54 -19.33 10.19
C ALA A 440 -11.15 -18.24 9.28
N VAL A 441 -11.70 -18.60 8.10
CA VAL A 441 -12.44 -17.65 7.24
C VAL A 441 -13.68 -17.12 7.96
N VAL A 442 -14.48 -17.99 8.55
CA VAL A 442 -15.72 -17.59 9.24
C VAL A 442 -15.41 -16.68 10.43
N THR A 443 -14.41 -17.03 11.23
CA THR A 443 -13.99 -16.20 12.37
C THR A 443 -13.37 -14.87 11.95
N ALA A 444 -12.64 -14.85 10.84
CA ALA A 444 -12.11 -13.61 10.28
C ALA A 444 -13.21 -12.67 9.80
N LEU A 445 -14.22 -13.20 9.10
CA LEU A 445 -15.37 -12.43 8.64
C LEU A 445 -16.22 -11.92 9.83
N ASP A 446 -16.41 -12.74 10.85
CA ASP A 446 -17.13 -12.32 12.05
C ASP A 446 -16.44 -11.15 12.75
N LYS A 447 -15.11 -11.24 12.97
CA LYS A 447 -14.32 -10.14 13.52
C LYS A 447 -14.30 -8.89 12.65
N ALA A 448 -14.36 -9.04 11.34
CA ALA A 448 -14.40 -7.91 10.40
C ALA A 448 -15.75 -7.19 10.41
N THR A 449 -16.86 -7.88 10.69
CA THR A 449 -18.23 -7.35 10.57
C THR A 449 -18.93 -7.10 11.91
N SER A 450 -18.39 -7.60 13.02
CA SER A 450 -18.97 -7.43 14.36
C SER A 450 -18.96 -5.97 14.84
N THR A 451 -19.80 -5.66 15.81
CA THR A 451 -19.91 -4.31 16.39
C THR A 451 -18.59 -3.85 17.03
N ASN A 452 -17.83 -4.79 17.59
CA ASN A 452 -16.50 -4.54 18.18
C ASN A 452 -15.42 -4.95 17.19
N ARG A 453 -15.21 -4.13 16.15
CA ARG A 453 -14.32 -4.45 15.03
C ARG A 453 -12.85 -4.52 15.45
N ASP A 454 -12.20 -5.59 15.05
CA ASP A 454 -10.76 -5.72 15.11
C ASP A 454 -10.25 -6.11 13.71
N GLY A 455 -10.05 -5.07 12.87
CA GLY A 455 -9.65 -5.23 11.49
C GLY A 455 -8.28 -5.93 11.35
N ASN A 456 -7.34 -5.65 12.26
CA ASN A 456 -6.02 -6.25 12.23
C ASN A 456 -6.08 -7.76 12.52
N SER A 457 -6.84 -8.17 13.55
CA SER A 457 -7.05 -9.59 13.84
C SER A 457 -7.82 -10.30 12.72
N ALA A 458 -8.78 -9.64 12.06
CA ALA A 458 -9.51 -10.19 10.93
C ALA A 458 -8.58 -10.49 9.74
N ILE A 459 -7.71 -9.54 9.37
CA ILE A 459 -6.71 -9.71 8.31
C ILE A 459 -5.75 -10.83 8.66
N PHE A 460 -5.23 -10.87 9.89
CA PHE A 460 -4.31 -11.91 10.35
C PHE A 460 -4.96 -13.32 10.29
N LEU A 461 -6.20 -13.48 10.75
CA LEU A 461 -6.95 -14.73 10.63
C LEU A 461 -7.23 -15.10 9.17
N GLY A 462 -7.51 -14.13 8.32
CA GLY A 462 -7.68 -14.32 6.87
C GLY A 462 -6.43 -14.89 6.21
N MET A 463 -5.25 -14.44 6.61
CA MET A 463 -3.98 -14.97 6.10
C MET A 463 -3.72 -16.39 6.60
N ILE A 464 -3.98 -16.68 7.88
CA ILE A 464 -3.93 -18.04 8.41
C ILE A 464 -4.88 -18.95 7.63
N ALA A 465 -6.09 -18.49 7.34
CA ALA A 465 -7.06 -19.20 6.54
C ALA A 465 -6.54 -19.53 5.13
N ALA A 466 -5.97 -18.53 4.44
CA ALA A 466 -5.39 -18.72 3.10
C ALA A 466 -4.23 -19.74 3.11
N LEU A 467 -3.37 -19.67 4.13
CA LEU A 467 -2.27 -20.62 4.32
C LEU A 467 -2.80 -22.04 4.58
N LEU A 468 -3.75 -22.21 5.50
CA LEU A 468 -4.34 -23.52 5.83
C LEU A 468 -5.04 -24.13 4.61
N LEU A 469 -5.82 -23.33 3.85
CA LEU A 469 -6.47 -23.78 2.62
C LEU A 469 -5.45 -24.12 1.54
N GLY A 470 -4.37 -23.37 1.39
CA GLY A 470 -3.27 -23.67 0.46
C GLY A 470 -2.60 -25.02 0.80
N ILE A 471 -2.29 -25.25 2.07
CA ILE A 471 -1.75 -26.52 2.56
C ILE A 471 -2.76 -27.65 2.33
N ALA A 472 -4.04 -27.43 2.59
CA ALA A 472 -5.12 -28.39 2.35
C ALA A 472 -5.16 -28.85 0.89
N ILE A 473 -5.19 -27.93 -0.07
CA ILE A 473 -5.18 -28.23 -1.50
C ILE A 473 -3.93 -29.02 -1.89
N PHE A 474 -2.76 -28.63 -1.38
CA PHE A 474 -1.52 -29.36 -1.60
C PHE A 474 -1.58 -30.82 -1.09
N LEU A 475 -2.16 -31.06 0.08
CA LEU A 475 -2.29 -32.40 0.67
C LEU A 475 -3.38 -33.24 0.00
N ILE A 476 -4.46 -32.62 -0.51
CA ILE A 476 -5.57 -33.26 -1.21
C ILE A 476 -5.25 -33.54 -2.69
N THR A 477 -4.19 -32.94 -3.25
CA THR A 477 -3.77 -33.12 -4.65
C THR A 477 -3.74 -34.61 -5.12
N PRO A 478 -3.29 -35.61 -4.32
CA PRO A 478 -3.29 -37.00 -4.76
C PRO A 478 -4.67 -37.56 -5.09
N LEU A 479 -5.71 -36.99 -4.52
CA LEU A 479 -7.10 -37.37 -4.76
C LEU A 479 -7.67 -36.70 -6.00
N MET A 480 -7.32 -35.41 -6.23
CA MET A 480 -7.94 -34.57 -7.27
C MET A 480 -7.20 -34.58 -8.61
N LEU A 481 -5.86 -34.67 -8.59
CA LEU A 481 -5.05 -34.53 -9.81
C LEU A 481 -5.19 -35.69 -10.79
N PRO A 482 -5.16 -36.98 -10.37
CA PRO A 482 -5.27 -38.10 -11.31
C PRO A 482 -6.61 -38.14 -12.07
N PRO A 483 -7.79 -37.93 -11.45
CA PRO A 483 -9.03 -37.87 -12.20
C PRO A 483 -9.09 -36.68 -13.16
N LEU A 484 -8.51 -35.53 -12.80
CA LEU A 484 -8.43 -34.38 -13.69
C LEU A 484 -7.52 -34.63 -14.90
N VAL A 485 -6.36 -35.27 -14.70
CA VAL A 485 -5.49 -35.74 -15.79
C VAL A 485 -6.24 -36.71 -16.71
N ARG A 486 -7.05 -37.61 -16.14
CA ARG A 486 -7.89 -38.55 -16.94
C ARG A 486 -8.91 -37.78 -17.77
N ALA A 487 -9.62 -36.81 -17.20
CA ALA A 487 -10.63 -36.02 -17.87
C ALA A 487 -10.03 -35.22 -19.05
N LEU A 488 -8.92 -34.49 -18.80
CA LEU A 488 -8.22 -33.73 -19.83
C LEU A 488 -7.61 -34.63 -20.92
N GLY A 489 -7.14 -35.81 -20.52
CA GLY A 489 -6.56 -36.80 -21.44
C GLY A 489 -7.56 -37.44 -22.42
N MET A 490 -8.87 -37.43 -22.10
CA MET A 490 -9.90 -37.92 -23.02
C MET A 490 -9.96 -37.14 -24.34
N VAL A 491 -9.54 -35.89 -24.32
CA VAL A 491 -9.46 -35.05 -25.53
C VAL A 491 -8.36 -35.51 -26.49
N THR A 492 -7.38 -36.28 -26.01
CA THR A 492 -6.27 -36.77 -26.87
C THR A 492 -6.69 -37.89 -27.78
N ARG A 493 -6.81 -37.64 -29.09
CA ARG A 493 -7.24 -38.62 -30.12
C ARG A 493 -6.09 -39.41 -30.71
N THR A 494 -4.85 -38.99 -30.52
CA THR A 494 -3.67 -39.62 -31.13
C THR A 494 -3.18 -40.84 -30.31
N GLN A 495 -2.57 -41.86 -30.96
CA GLN A 495 -2.02 -43.03 -30.31
C GLN A 495 -0.94 -42.63 -29.27
N THR A 496 -0.06 -41.70 -29.63
CA THR A 496 0.94 -41.15 -28.70
C THR A 496 0.31 -40.43 -27.50
N GLY A 497 -0.86 -39.77 -27.67
CA GLY A 497 -1.60 -39.14 -26.59
C GLY A 497 -2.25 -40.16 -25.63
N LYS A 498 -2.82 -41.22 -26.18
CA LYS A 498 -3.38 -42.34 -25.37
C LYS A 498 -2.28 -43.03 -24.57
N LEU A 499 -1.09 -43.26 -25.14
CA LEU A 499 0.06 -43.80 -24.45
C LEU A 499 0.56 -42.85 -23.35
N ALA A 500 0.61 -41.55 -23.62
CA ALA A 500 0.99 -40.54 -22.64
C ALA A 500 0.02 -40.50 -21.45
N LEU A 501 -1.29 -40.57 -21.70
CA LEU A 501 -2.31 -40.64 -20.66
C LEU A 501 -2.18 -41.94 -19.83
N ALA A 502 -2.05 -43.08 -20.47
CA ALA A 502 -1.86 -44.37 -19.80
C ALA A 502 -0.61 -44.35 -18.91
N ASN A 503 0.46 -43.74 -19.38
CA ASN A 503 1.71 -43.56 -18.63
C ASN A 503 1.54 -42.66 -17.39
N ALA A 504 0.84 -41.54 -17.53
CA ALA A 504 0.56 -40.61 -16.44
C ALA A 504 -0.28 -41.30 -15.33
N LEU A 505 -1.28 -42.09 -15.71
CA LEU A 505 -2.20 -42.75 -14.77
C LEU A 505 -1.60 -44.00 -14.13
N ARG A 506 -0.65 -44.67 -14.78
CA ARG A 506 0.01 -45.91 -14.28
C ARG A 506 0.88 -45.63 -13.04
N SER A 507 1.43 -44.41 -12.91
CA SER A 507 2.25 -44.04 -11.76
C SER A 507 1.74 -42.77 -11.04
N PRO A 508 0.62 -42.88 -10.28
CA PRO A 508 -0.06 -41.72 -9.71
C PRO A 508 0.80 -40.94 -8.72
N LYS A 509 1.70 -41.58 -7.94
CA LYS A 509 2.63 -40.89 -7.04
C LYS A 509 3.52 -39.88 -7.78
N ARG A 510 4.04 -40.27 -8.94
CA ARG A 510 4.89 -39.44 -9.78
C ARG A 510 4.10 -38.29 -10.41
N THR A 511 2.95 -38.58 -10.98
CA THR A 511 2.03 -37.60 -11.55
C THR A 511 1.70 -36.52 -10.52
N VAL A 512 1.38 -36.94 -9.29
CA VAL A 512 1.12 -36.02 -8.18
C VAL A 512 2.36 -35.22 -7.79
N SER A 513 3.53 -35.86 -7.71
CA SER A 513 4.78 -35.15 -7.38
C SER A 513 5.13 -34.07 -8.40
N THR A 514 5.00 -34.39 -9.70
CA THR A 514 5.22 -33.41 -10.79
C THR A 514 4.18 -32.30 -10.77
N GLY A 515 2.90 -32.67 -10.62
CA GLY A 515 1.80 -31.72 -10.61
C GLY A 515 1.82 -30.77 -9.41
N ARG A 516 2.22 -31.23 -8.22
CA ARG A 516 2.32 -30.40 -7.03
C ARG A 516 3.23 -29.19 -7.19
N ALA A 517 4.38 -29.34 -7.86
CA ALA A 517 5.30 -28.24 -8.09
C ALA A 517 4.65 -27.11 -8.91
N VAL A 518 3.89 -27.48 -9.94
CA VAL A 518 3.16 -26.52 -10.79
C VAL A 518 1.94 -25.97 -10.06
N LEU A 519 1.19 -26.83 -9.37
CA LEU A 519 -0.02 -26.47 -8.65
C LEU A 519 0.25 -25.36 -7.63
N VAL A 520 1.30 -25.50 -6.82
CA VAL A 520 1.59 -24.51 -5.77
C VAL A 520 1.97 -23.16 -6.41
N GLY A 521 2.79 -23.16 -7.46
CA GLY A 521 3.12 -21.93 -8.19
C GLY A 521 1.87 -21.24 -8.75
N THR A 522 1.01 -22.00 -9.43
CA THR A 522 -0.24 -21.48 -10.01
C THR A 522 -1.25 -21.05 -8.93
N LEU A 523 -1.32 -21.78 -7.84
CA LEU A 523 -2.19 -21.46 -6.70
C LEU A 523 -1.83 -20.09 -6.13
N VAL A 524 -0.55 -19.86 -5.81
CA VAL A 524 -0.08 -18.57 -5.25
C VAL A 524 -0.34 -17.43 -6.22
N VAL A 525 0.02 -17.61 -7.48
CA VAL A 525 -0.23 -16.62 -8.52
C VAL A 525 -1.70 -16.27 -8.63
N SER A 526 -2.58 -17.28 -8.64
CA SER A 526 -4.03 -17.06 -8.76
C SER A 526 -4.63 -16.42 -7.50
N ILE A 527 -4.14 -16.76 -6.30
CA ILE A 527 -4.56 -16.09 -5.05
C ILE A 527 -4.27 -14.60 -5.13
N VAL A 528 -3.03 -14.25 -5.47
CA VAL A 528 -2.59 -12.86 -5.47
C VAL A 528 -3.27 -12.06 -6.56
N LEU A 529 -3.32 -12.61 -7.76
CA LEU A 529 -3.91 -11.93 -8.91
C LEU A 529 -5.42 -11.71 -8.74
N THR A 530 -6.15 -12.73 -8.31
CA THR A 530 -7.60 -12.60 -8.04
C THR A 530 -7.84 -11.70 -6.83
N GLY A 531 -7.05 -11.85 -5.77
CA GLY A 531 -7.11 -10.99 -4.60
C GLY A 531 -6.92 -9.52 -4.96
N TYR A 532 -5.92 -9.22 -5.79
CA TYR A 532 -5.65 -7.88 -6.29
C TYR A 532 -6.80 -7.32 -7.14
N THR A 533 -7.29 -8.05 -8.14
CA THR A 533 -8.34 -7.54 -9.03
C THR A 533 -9.66 -7.32 -8.29
N VAL A 534 -10.06 -8.27 -7.44
CA VAL A 534 -11.27 -8.14 -6.62
C VAL A 534 -11.15 -7.01 -5.60
N LEU A 535 -9.98 -6.87 -4.95
CA LEU A 535 -9.74 -5.79 -3.98
C LEU A 535 -9.75 -4.42 -4.68
N SER A 536 -9.03 -4.29 -5.80
CA SER A 536 -8.97 -3.05 -6.58
C SER A 536 -10.35 -2.62 -7.08
N ALA A 537 -11.10 -3.52 -7.72
CA ALA A 537 -12.44 -3.23 -8.21
C ALA A 537 -13.43 -2.89 -7.08
N SER A 538 -13.35 -3.61 -5.95
CA SER A 538 -14.19 -3.34 -4.78
C SER A 538 -13.86 -1.99 -4.15
N PHE A 539 -12.58 -1.65 -4.07
CA PHE A 539 -12.14 -0.38 -3.50
C PHE A 539 -12.51 0.80 -4.40
N VAL A 540 -12.31 0.69 -5.71
CA VAL A 540 -12.76 1.72 -6.67
C VAL A 540 -14.26 1.97 -6.52
N LYS A 541 -15.06 0.90 -6.43
CA LYS A 541 -16.51 1.04 -6.24
C LYS A 541 -16.88 1.62 -4.88
N ALA A 542 -16.12 1.29 -3.83
CA ALA A 542 -16.29 1.89 -2.51
C ALA A 542 -15.98 3.39 -2.53
N LEU A 543 -14.88 3.79 -3.21
CA LEU A 543 -14.55 5.20 -3.40
C LEU A 543 -15.60 5.94 -4.22
N ASP A 544 -16.09 5.36 -5.31
CA ASP A 544 -17.16 5.96 -6.12
C ASP A 544 -18.45 6.17 -5.30
N GLN A 545 -18.73 5.28 -4.34
CA GLN A 545 -19.86 5.43 -3.43
C GLN A 545 -19.59 6.44 -2.31
N GLN A 546 -18.36 6.53 -1.83
CA GLN A 546 -17.96 7.46 -0.78
C GLN A 546 -17.75 8.88 -1.30
N TYR A 547 -17.24 9.00 -2.52
CA TYR A 547 -16.94 10.26 -3.20
C TYR A 547 -17.67 10.32 -4.56
N PRO A 548 -18.99 10.46 -4.57
CA PRO A 548 -19.76 10.55 -5.82
C PRO A 548 -19.40 11.80 -6.62
N ILE A 549 -18.91 12.85 -5.94
CA ILE A 549 -18.24 14.01 -6.54
C ILE A 549 -16.76 13.66 -6.67
N SER A 550 -16.30 13.51 -7.90
CA SER A 550 -14.96 13.01 -8.18
C SER A 550 -13.87 14.02 -7.76
N ALA A 551 -14.13 15.31 -7.97
CA ALA A 551 -13.26 16.39 -7.52
C ALA A 551 -14.06 17.66 -7.25
N GLN A 552 -13.59 18.47 -6.32
CA GLN A 552 -14.15 19.79 -6.03
C GLN A 552 -13.07 20.82 -5.77
N ALA A 553 -13.26 22.03 -6.23
CA ALA A 553 -12.44 23.19 -5.90
C ALA A 553 -13.31 24.25 -5.21
N LYS A 554 -12.81 24.83 -4.13
CA LYS A 554 -13.53 25.89 -3.38
C LYS A 554 -12.91 27.24 -3.66
N TYR A 555 -13.79 28.21 -3.83
CA TYR A 555 -13.46 29.63 -3.98
C TYR A 555 -14.24 30.41 -2.93
N SER A 556 -13.55 30.97 -1.97
CA SER A 556 -14.15 31.77 -0.91
C SER A 556 -13.97 33.25 -1.24
N SER A 557 -15.03 34.05 -1.18
CA SER A 557 -14.96 35.49 -1.27
C SER A 557 -15.00 36.10 0.14
N TYR A 558 -13.90 36.73 0.52
CA TYR A 558 -13.79 37.33 1.86
C TYR A 558 -14.26 38.77 1.90
N ASP A 559 -14.32 39.45 0.76
CA ASP A 559 -14.80 40.80 0.61
C ASP A 559 -16.02 40.85 -0.33
N GLN A 560 -17.01 41.63 0.01
CA GLN A 560 -18.24 41.80 -0.77
C GLN A 560 -17.94 42.34 -2.19
N SER A 561 -16.91 43.17 -2.32
CA SER A 561 -16.47 43.69 -3.61
C SER A 561 -15.88 42.62 -4.56
N GLU A 562 -15.37 41.52 -4.02
CA GLU A 562 -14.75 40.44 -4.78
C GLU A 562 -15.71 39.29 -5.05
N ALA A 563 -16.87 39.21 -4.36
CA ALA A 563 -17.77 38.08 -4.46
C ALA A 563 -18.25 37.81 -5.88
N ALA A 564 -18.64 38.83 -6.62
CA ALA A 564 -19.08 38.68 -8.02
C ALA A 564 -17.93 38.25 -8.96
N SER A 565 -16.71 38.76 -8.75
CA SER A 565 -15.54 38.34 -9.53
C SER A 565 -15.15 36.90 -9.26
N THR A 566 -15.26 36.44 -8.02
CA THR A 566 -14.98 35.07 -7.59
C THR A 566 -15.96 34.08 -8.24
N VAL A 567 -17.25 34.41 -8.25
CA VAL A 567 -18.28 33.60 -8.94
C VAL A 567 -18.01 33.54 -10.44
N THR A 568 -17.75 34.67 -11.10
CA THR A 568 -17.44 34.73 -12.54
C THR A 568 -16.19 33.94 -12.88
N LYS A 569 -15.16 33.99 -12.03
CA LYS A 569 -13.94 33.19 -12.16
C LYS A 569 -14.24 31.70 -12.05
N ALA A 570 -15.04 31.26 -11.07
CA ALA A 570 -15.43 29.89 -10.90
C ALA A 570 -16.24 29.36 -12.11
N GLU A 571 -17.17 30.16 -12.64
CA GLU A 571 -17.94 29.83 -13.86
C GLU A 571 -17.00 29.65 -15.08
N GLY A 572 -16.03 30.56 -15.25
CA GLY A 572 -15.03 30.48 -16.31
C GLY A 572 -14.16 29.23 -16.21
N ILE A 573 -13.74 28.84 -15.01
CA ILE A 573 -12.96 27.63 -14.77
C ILE A 573 -13.81 26.40 -14.98
N ALA A 574 -15.04 26.35 -14.48
CA ALA A 574 -15.95 25.22 -14.68
C ALA A 574 -16.23 24.94 -16.17
N SER A 575 -16.31 26.02 -16.95
CA SER A 575 -16.45 25.94 -18.41
C SER A 575 -15.22 25.30 -19.09
N LYS A 576 -14.00 25.66 -18.65
CA LYS A 576 -12.74 25.06 -19.12
C LYS A 576 -12.67 23.59 -18.72
N VAL A 577 -13.01 23.28 -17.47
CA VAL A 577 -12.98 21.93 -16.90
C VAL A 577 -13.91 20.99 -17.67
N LYS A 578 -15.08 21.46 -18.11
CA LYS A 578 -16.02 20.67 -18.90
C LYS A 578 -15.42 20.19 -20.24
N GLY A 579 -14.42 20.87 -20.77
CA GLY A 579 -13.71 20.50 -22.00
C GLY A 579 -12.55 19.50 -21.78
N ILE A 580 -12.20 19.18 -20.56
CA ILE A 580 -11.09 18.28 -20.24
C ILE A 580 -11.49 16.83 -20.51
N LYS A 581 -10.60 16.05 -21.10
CA LYS A 581 -10.80 14.62 -21.35
C LYS A 581 -11.10 13.89 -20.04
N ASN A 582 -12.03 12.94 -20.07
CA ASN A 582 -12.49 12.14 -18.94
C ASN A 582 -13.33 12.91 -17.90
N VAL A 583 -13.66 14.16 -18.11
CA VAL A 583 -14.70 14.86 -17.36
C VAL A 583 -16.06 14.53 -17.97
N GLN A 584 -16.96 13.99 -17.16
CA GLN A 584 -18.32 13.66 -17.57
C GLN A 584 -19.28 14.84 -17.36
N ALA A 585 -19.10 15.55 -16.24
CA ALA A 585 -19.88 16.72 -15.89
C ALA A 585 -19.05 17.68 -15.04
N SER A 586 -19.30 18.98 -15.19
CA SER A 586 -18.80 20.03 -14.32
C SER A 586 -19.93 21.01 -14.04
N ALA A 587 -20.10 21.42 -12.81
CA ALA A 587 -21.12 22.38 -12.37
C ALA A 587 -20.55 23.33 -11.33
N VAL A 588 -21.13 24.50 -11.23
CA VAL A 588 -20.81 25.48 -10.18
C VAL A 588 -21.93 25.40 -9.13
N GLY A 589 -21.53 25.13 -7.89
CA GLY A 589 -22.40 25.23 -6.74
C GLY A 589 -22.20 26.59 -6.08
N TYR A 590 -23.28 27.33 -5.95
CA TYR A 590 -23.23 28.69 -5.38
C TYR A 590 -23.52 28.64 -3.89
N ALA A 591 -22.80 29.45 -3.11
CA ALA A 591 -23.07 29.63 -1.72
C ALA A 591 -24.52 30.09 -1.49
N ALA A 592 -25.25 29.45 -0.60
CA ALA A 592 -26.65 29.74 -0.27
C ALA A 592 -26.85 30.15 1.19
N GLY A 593 -25.81 30.21 1.99
CA GLY A 593 -25.85 30.49 3.41
C GLY A 593 -25.29 29.37 4.27
N VAL A 594 -25.71 29.27 5.51
CA VAL A 594 -25.27 28.24 6.47
C VAL A 594 -26.49 27.57 7.11
N VAL A 595 -26.34 26.32 7.48
CA VAL A 595 -27.30 25.53 8.23
C VAL A 595 -26.75 25.27 9.61
N ASP A 596 -27.51 25.55 10.64
CA ASP A 596 -27.18 25.19 12.01
C ASP A 596 -27.74 23.81 12.36
N TYR A 597 -26.95 23.01 13.02
CA TYR A 597 -27.33 21.69 13.50
C TYR A 597 -26.58 21.34 14.78
N THR A 598 -27.13 20.42 15.55
CA THR A 598 -26.56 19.97 16.81
C THR A 598 -26.03 18.56 16.64
N VAL A 599 -24.84 18.31 17.14
CA VAL A 599 -24.22 16.97 17.18
C VAL A 599 -24.02 16.61 18.65
N GLU A 600 -24.36 15.40 19.04
CA GLU A 600 -23.96 14.87 20.33
C GLU A 600 -22.52 14.35 20.27
N TYR A 601 -21.66 14.97 21.07
CA TYR A 601 -20.26 14.60 21.21
C TYR A 601 -19.95 14.33 22.69
N GLU A 602 -19.53 13.14 23.05
CA GLU A 602 -19.23 12.70 24.44
C GLU A 602 -20.34 13.02 25.46
N GLY A 603 -21.61 12.99 25.04
CA GLY A 603 -22.75 13.29 25.89
C GLY A 603 -23.03 14.80 26.08
N GLN A 604 -22.35 15.65 25.30
CA GLN A 604 -22.63 17.09 25.22
C GLN A 604 -23.19 17.45 23.85
N SER A 605 -24.22 18.28 23.83
CA SER A 605 -24.77 18.80 22.58
C SER A 605 -23.93 19.99 22.11
N VAL A 606 -23.28 19.84 20.95
CA VAL A 606 -22.46 20.89 20.33
C VAL A 606 -23.19 21.41 19.10
N ASN A 607 -23.44 22.73 19.09
CA ASN A 607 -24.00 23.41 17.92
C ASN A 607 -22.90 23.63 16.88
N GLN A 608 -23.12 23.12 15.65
CA GLN A 608 -22.23 23.28 14.51
C GLN A 608 -23.00 23.95 13.37
N ASN A 609 -22.26 24.48 12.40
CA ASN A 609 -22.82 24.97 11.16
C ASN A 609 -22.12 24.32 9.94
N ALA A 610 -22.83 24.28 8.84
CA ALA A 610 -22.27 23.80 7.56
C ALA A 610 -22.75 24.69 6.41
N ASP A 611 -21.88 24.83 5.40
CA ASP A 611 -22.18 25.60 4.21
C ASP A 611 -23.31 24.97 3.41
N LEU A 612 -24.24 25.83 2.97
CA LEU A 612 -25.35 25.50 2.12
C LEU A 612 -25.04 25.90 0.69
N VAL A 613 -25.17 24.96 -0.25
CA VAL A 613 -24.80 25.15 -1.65
C VAL A 613 -26.04 25.00 -2.53
N ALA A 614 -26.27 25.96 -3.38
CA ALA A 614 -27.34 25.92 -4.38
C ALA A 614 -26.86 25.21 -5.65
N LEU A 615 -27.63 24.23 -6.12
CA LEU A 615 -27.45 23.56 -7.41
C LEU A 615 -28.76 23.52 -8.18
N SER A 616 -28.70 23.79 -9.48
CA SER A 616 -29.87 23.58 -10.36
C SER A 616 -30.22 22.08 -10.44
N SER A 617 -31.48 21.76 -10.74
CA SER A 617 -31.92 20.37 -10.92
C SER A 617 -31.13 19.64 -12.05
N SER A 618 -30.72 20.37 -13.10
CA SER A 618 -29.90 19.86 -14.18
C SER A 618 -28.47 19.54 -13.74
N ASP A 619 -27.86 20.44 -12.95
CA ASP A 619 -26.50 20.28 -12.45
C ASP A 619 -26.45 19.18 -11.37
N LEU A 620 -27.43 19.15 -10.48
CA LEU A 620 -27.55 18.11 -9.47
C LEU A 620 -27.63 16.73 -10.14
N LYS A 621 -28.48 16.58 -11.18
CA LYS A 621 -28.58 15.34 -11.93
C LYS A 621 -27.30 14.98 -12.69
N ALA A 622 -26.59 15.96 -13.21
CA ALA A 622 -25.32 15.74 -13.93
C ALA A 622 -24.19 15.29 -12.99
N ILE A 623 -24.10 15.90 -11.81
CA ILE A 623 -23.04 15.62 -10.81
C ILE A 623 -23.42 14.39 -9.97
N LEU A 624 -24.64 14.30 -9.49
CA LEU A 624 -25.15 13.24 -8.60
C LEU A 624 -26.39 12.55 -9.22
N PRO A 625 -26.21 11.71 -10.27
CA PRO A 625 -27.33 11.12 -11.02
C PRO A 625 -28.20 10.18 -10.20
N ASN A 626 -27.69 9.64 -9.10
CA ASN A 626 -28.43 8.71 -8.22
C ASN A 626 -29.27 9.45 -7.16
N GLU A 627 -29.13 10.78 -7.06
CA GLU A 627 -29.92 11.58 -6.16
C GLU A 627 -31.22 12.09 -6.81
N ASN A 628 -32.20 12.39 -5.96
CA ASN A 628 -33.38 13.07 -6.43
C ASN A 628 -33.05 14.50 -6.87
N SER A 629 -33.03 14.72 -8.17
CA SER A 629 -32.66 16.02 -8.75
C SER A 629 -33.73 17.10 -8.56
N ASN A 630 -34.98 16.74 -8.27
CA ASN A 630 -36.07 17.67 -8.06
C ASN A 630 -36.30 17.91 -6.57
N LEU A 631 -35.41 18.72 -5.97
CA LEU A 631 -35.60 19.17 -4.61
C LEU A 631 -36.76 20.18 -4.55
N ALA A 632 -37.74 19.91 -3.67
CA ALA A 632 -38.83 20.85 -3.43
C ALA A 632 -38.29 22.13 -2.77
N ASP A 633 -39.07 23.21 -2.87
CA ASP A 633 -38.76 24.43 -2.13
C ASP A 633 -38.71 24.14 -0.63
N ASP A 634 -37.85 24.88 0.05
CA ASP A 634 -37.58 24.75 1.49
C ASP A 634 -37.17 23.36 1.96
N THR A 635 -36.52 22.58 1.04
CA THR A 635 -35.89 21.31 1.38
C THR A 635 -34.37 21.40 1.20
N VAL A 636 -33.64 20.63 2.01
CA VAL A 636 -32.17 20.49 1.93
C VAL A 636 -31.75 19.03 1.84
N LEU A 637 -30.95 18.70 0.85
CA LEU A 637 -30.34 17.40 0.71
C LEU A 637 -29.18 17.27 1.70
N VAL A 638 -29.32 16.35 2.66
CA VAL A 638 -28.39 16.20 3.78
C VAL A 638 -27.51 14.95 3.57
N PRO A 639 -26.18 15.07 3.62
CA PRO A 639 -25.25 13.93 3.52
C PRO A 639 -25.57 12.85 4.56
N GLN A 640 -25.38 11.58 4.14
CA GLN A 640 -25.67 10.43 5.01
C GLN A 640 -24.86 10.45 6.33
N GLY A 641 -23.64 10.98 6.29
CA GLY A 641 -22.78 11.14 7.47
C GLY A 641 -23.44 12.10 8.48
N LEU A 642 -23.79 13.30 8.02
CA LEU A 642 -24.42 14.34 8.84
C LEU A 642 -25.81 13.90 9.33
N TRP A 643 -26.57 13.20 8.48
CA TRP A 643 -27.88 12.66 8.87
C TRP A 643 -27.79 11.78 10.13
N LYS A 644 -26.76 10.96 10.21
CA LYS A 644 -26.54 10.06 11.36
C LYS A 644 -25.97 10.80 12.57
N SER A 645 -24.94 11.65 12.38
CA SER A 645 -24.24 12.33 13.47
C SER A 645 -25.12 13.38 14.16
N ALA A 646 -25.99 14.03 13.41
CA ALA A 646 -26.95 14.99 13.96
C ALA A 646 -28.31 14.38 14.39
N GLY A 647 -28.43 13.04 14.34
CA GLY A 647 -29.65 12.34 14.75
C GLY A 647 -30.91 12.75 13.99
N LEU A 648 -30.80 13.18 12.73
CA LEU A 648 -31.90 13.71 11.93
C LEU A 648 -32.90 12.62 11.55
N ASN A 649 -34.18 13.05 11.47
CA ASN A 649 -35.29 12.24 11.02
C ASN A 649 -36.18 13.05 10.06
N GLU A 650 -37.19 12.43 9.46
CA GLU A 650 -38.08 13.10 8.49
C GLU A 650 -38.91 14.24 9.05
N SER A 651 -39.13 14.29 10.38
CA SER A 651 -39.81 15.38 11.08
C SER A 651 -38.90 16.51 11.54
N SER A 652 -37.59 16.32 11.43
CA SER A 652 -36.59 17.34 11.79
C SER A 652 -36.77 18.59 10.94
N ARG A 653 -36.36 19.74 11.50
CA ARG A 653 -36.23 21.02 10.79
C ARG A 653 -34.83 21.55 11.04
N LEU A 654 -34.20 22.02 9.99
CA LEU A 654 -32.86 22.62 10.03
C LEU A 654 -33.01 24.13 9.83
N LYS A 655 -32.40 24.92 10.69
CA LYS A 655 -32.42 26.36 10.59
C LYS A 655 -31.29 26.80 9.66
N ALA A 656 -31.67 27.38 8.52
CA ALA A 656 -30.75 27.96 7.56
C ALA A 656 -30.73 29.47 7.73
N ARG A 657 -29.55 30.05 7.65
CA ARG A 657 -29.34 31.49 7.76
C ARG A 657 -28.57 32.02 6.56
N GLY A 658 -28.96 33.18 6.08
CA GLY A 658 -28.31 33.92 5.05
C GLY A 658 -28.39 35.43 5.28
N PRO A 659 -27.70 36.24 4.48
CA PRO A 659 -27.77 37.71 4.60
C PRO A 659 -29.17 38.32 4.42
N LEU A 660 -30.04 37.63 3.69
CA LEU A 660 -31.42 38.07 3.40
C LEU A 660 -32.43 37.60 4.45
N GLY A 661 -32.05 36.65 5.32
CA GLY A 661 -32.93 36.18 6.37
C GLY A 661 -32.71 34.75 6.82
N GLU A 662 -33.62 34.20 7.56
CA GLU A 662 -33.62 32.85 8.08
C GLU A 662 -34.75 32.02 7.48
N LEU A 663 -34.52 30.73 7.32
CA LEU A 663 -35.51 29.81 6.74
C LEU A 663 -35.42 28.43 7.44
N GLU A 664 -36.56 27.83 7.70
CA GLU A 664 -36.62 26.46 8.18
C GLU A 664 -36.65 25.48 6.99
N LEU A 665 -35.67 24.61 6.91
CA LEU A 665 -35.54 23.62 5.84
C LEU A 665 -35.94 22.24 6.32
N LYS A 666 -36.70 21.53 5.49
CA LYS A 666 -36.98 20.12 5.70
C LYS A 666 -35.79 19.29 5.20
N PRO A 667 -35.13 18.49 6.03
CA PRO A 667 -34.02 17.65 5.58
C PRO A 667 -34.53 16.48 4.74
N VAL A 668 -33.85 16.23 3.62
CA VAL A 668 -34.01 15.07 2.76
C VAL A 668 -32.70 14.29 2.82
N LYS A 669 -32.79 13.00 3.16
CA LYS A 669 -31.61 12.17 3.29
C LYS A 669 -31.03 11.89 1.91
N SER A 670 -29.72 12.16 1.74
CA SER A 670 -28.97 11.77 0.56
C SER A 670 -28.77 10.25 0.51
N GLU A 671 -28.90 9.65 -0.66
CA GLU A 671 -28.56 8.25 -0.88
C GLU A 671 -27.04 8.05 -1.00
N THR A 672 -26.30 9.12 -1.26
CA THR A 672 -24.86 9.12 -1.44
C THR A 672 -24.14 9.65 -0.18
N LYS A 673 -22.84 9.34 -0.08
CA LYS A 673 -21.99 9.81 1.03
C LYS A 673 -21.28 11.13 0.71
N GLN A 674 -21.84 11.96 -0.18
CA GLN A 674 -21.29 13.28 -0.47
C GLN A 674 -21.27 14.15 0.81
N HIS A 675 -20.52 15.24 0.83
CA HIS A 675 -20.29 16.07 2.03
C HIS A 675 -20.96 17.46 1.98
N LEU A 676 -21.77 17.73 0.94
CA LEU A 676 -22.40 19.03 0.74
C LEU A 676 -23.85 19.03 1.19
N LEU A 677 -24.30 20.13 1.83
CA LEU A 677 -25.70 20.43 2.01
C LEU A 677 -26.20 21.16 0.77
N ILE A 678 -27.17 20.59 0.07
CA ILE A 678 -27.59 21.09 -1.25
C ILE A 678 -29.05 21.53 -1.21
N VAL A 679 -29.32 22.72 -1.75
CA VAL A 679 -30.68 23.28 -1.92
C VAL A 679 -30.93 23.61 -3.39
N ASN A 680 -32.17 23.80 -3.76
CA ASN A 680 -32.51 24.36 -5.06
C ASN A 680 -32.25 25.88 -5.13
N PRO A 681 -32.07 26.46 -6.33
CA PRO A 681 -31.82 27.91 -6.45
C PRO A 681 -32.96 28.81 -5.91
N ALA A 682 -34.22 28.34 -5.95
CA ALA A 682 -35.35 29.11 -5.42
C ALA A 682 -35.29 29.25 -3.89
N THR A 683 -34.90 28.17 -3.21
CA THR A 683 -34.66 28.20 -1.76
C THR A 683 -33.44 29.07 -1.42
N ALA A 684 -32.34 28.94 -2.20
CA ALA A 684 -31.13 29.76 -1.99
C ALA A 684 -31.41 31.25 -2.13
N ALA A 685 -32.21 31.68 -3.13
CA ALA A 685 -32.54 33.05 -3.39
C ALA A 685 -33.30 33.73 -2.23
N LYS A 686 -33.93 32.94 -1.34
CA LYS A 686 -34.58 33.47 -0.10
C LYS A 686 -33.53 33.79 0.98
N LEU A 687 -32.35 33.24 0.92
CA LEU A 687 -31.28 33.35 1.92
C LEU A 687 -30.19 34.34 1.50
N GLN A 688 -29.78 34.32 0.24
CA GLN A 688 -28.79 35.24 -0.31
C GLN A 688 -28.74 35.26 -1.85
N ASP A 689 -28.12 36.30 -2.39
CA ASP A 689 -27.83 36.36 -3.83
C ASP A 689 -26.66 35.42 -4.16
N ALA A 690 -26.92 34.43 -4.99
CA ALA A 690 -25.94 33.44 -5.40
C ALA A 690 -24.76 34.04 -6.22
N LYS A 691 -24.95 35.23 -6.82
CA LYS A 691 -23.89 35.90 -7.61
C LYS A 691 -23.01 36.82 -6.78
N THR A 692 -23.44 37.20 -5.62
CA THR A 692 -22.72 38.03 -4.66
C THR A 692 -22.75 37.45 -3.25
N PRO A 693 -22.25 36.22 -3.06
CA PRO A 693 -22.33 35.55 -1.78
C PRO A 693 -21.58 36.31 -0.70
N GLN A 694 -22.23 36.46 0.45
CA GLN A 694 -21.68 37.13 1.64
C GLN A 694 -21.52 36.11 2.77
N ALA A 695 -20.49 36.33 3.59
CA ALA A 695 -20.30 35.54 4.79
C ALA A 695 -21.44 35.82 5.80
N VAL A 696 -21.98 34.76 6.35
CA VAL A 696 -23.07 34.85 7.35
C VAL A 696 -22.44 34.90 8.74
N ALA A 697 -22.69 35.98 9.47
CA ALA A 697 -22.28 36.06 10.86
C ALA A 697 -22.98 34.99 11.71
N ASN A 698 -22.24 34.36 12.60
CA ASN A 698 -22.82 33.38 13.52
C ASN A 698 -23.05 34.03 14.89
N PRO A 699 -24.29 34.24 15.33
CA PRO A 699 -24.55 34.83 16.66
C PRO A 699 -23.95 34.02 17.80
N ALA A 700 -23.87 32.70 17.65
CA ALA A 700 -23.19 31.85 18.61
C ALA A 700 -21.67 32.11 18.65
N ALA A 701 -21.05 32.53 17.54
CA ALA A 701 -19.67 32.95 17.48
C ALA A 701 -19.45 34.28 18.21
N GLU A 702 -20.33 35.24 17.97
CA GLU A 702 -20.27 36.56 18.67
C GLU A 702 -20.44 36.38 20.16
N GLU A 703 -21.38 35.52 20.59
CA GLU A 703 -21.56 35.22 22.00
C GLU A 703 -20.41 34.43 22.61
N ALA A 704 -19.82 33.47 21.85
CA ALA A 704 -18.65 32.71 22.27
C ALA A 704 -17.44 33.62 22.39
N GLN A 705 -17.29 34.56 21.45
CA GLN A 705 -16.19 35.54 21.47
C GLN A 705 -16.36 36.49 22.66
N LYS A 706 -17.56 36.98 22.90
CA LYS A 706 -17.86 37.83 24.07
C LYS A 706 -17.56 37.09 25.38
N ARG A 707 -17.94 35.83 25.48
CA ARG A 707 -17.58 34.98 26.62
C ARG A 707 -16.09 34.77 26.75
N LEU A 708 -15.36 34.65 25.64
CA LEU A 708 -13.91 34.55 25.63
C LEU A 708 -13.27 35.86 26.11
N GLU A 709 -13.74 37.00 25.64
CA GLU A 709 -13.29 38.32 26.10
C GLU A 709 -13.57 38.53 27.59
N GLU A 710 -14.78 38.17 28.08
CA GLU A 710 -15.13 38.20 29.48
C GLU A 710 -14.27 37.26 30.33
N ALA A 711 -13.97 36.06 29.83
CA ALA A 711 -13.10 35.09 30.49
C ALA A 711 -11.62 35.54 30.50
N ILE A 712 -11.14 36.19 29.44
CA ILE A 712 -9.83 36.83 29.40
C ILE A 712 -9.75 37.98 30.43
N ALA A 713 -10.77 38.80 30.46
CA ALA A 713 -10.83 39.93 31.38
C ALA A 713 -10.91 39.49 32.85
N SER A 714 -11.56 38.37 33.14
CA SER A 714 -11.68 37.82 34.50
C SER A 714 -10.46 37.00 34.93
N GLY A 715 -9.55 36.65 34.01
CA GLY A 715 -8.40 35.76 34.28
C GLY A 715 -8.77 34.28 34.52
N ASP A 716 -10.03 33.90 34.27
CA ASP A 716 -10.50 32.53 34.41
C ASP A 716 -10.06 31.65 33.24
N GLN A 717 -8.99 30.89 33.43
CA GLN A 717 -8.41 30.02 32.41
C GLN A 717 -9.36 28.91 31.95
N GLU A 718 -10.20 28.36 32.84
CA GLU A 718 -11.17 27.32 32.48
C GLU A 718 -12.28 27.87 31.59
N ALA A 719 -12.78 29.07 31.91
CA ALA A 719 -13.73 29.76 31.08
C ALA A 719 -13.15 30.20 29.73
N GLN A 720 -11.87 30.62 29.68
CA GLN A 720 -11.15 30.95 28.45
C GLN A 720 -11.06 29.75 27.53
N THR A 721 -10.72 28.59 28.07
CA THR A 721 -10.60 27.35 27.30
C THR A 721 -11.95 26.92 26.74
N LYS A 722 -13.00 26.94 27.55
CA LYS A 722 -14.38 26.64 27.11
C LYS A 722 -14.87 27.61 26.01
N ALA A 723 -14.60 28.87 26.17
CA ALA A 723 -15.00 29.91 25.22
C ALA A 723 -14.19 29.83 23.92
N SER A 724 -12.90 29.54 23.96
CA SER A 724 -12.08 29.36 22.78
C SER A 724 -12.53 28.18 21.92
N HIS A 725 -12.95 27.08 22.51
CA HIS A 725 -13.54 25.94 21.79
C HIS A 725 -14.83 26.30 21.05
N LEU A 726 -15.73 27.06 21.72
CA LEU A 726 -16.95 27.53 21.11
C LEU A 726 -16.67 28.48 19.94
N THR A 727 -15.61 29.28 20.02
CA THR A 727 -15.24 30.25 18.98
C THR A 727 -14.67 29.56 17.73
N VAL A 728 -13.90 28.47 17.87
CA VAL A 728 -13.36 27.72 16.74
C VAL A 728 -14.44 27.00 15.93
N THR A 729 -15.49 26.51 16.56
CA THR A 729 -16.60 25.81 15.90
C THR A 729 -17.63 26.72 15.24
N SER A 730 -17.53 28.02 15.45
CA SER A 730 -18.61 28.96 15.16
C SER A 730 -18.28 30.05 14.12
N GLN A 731 -17.35 29.79 13.22
CA GLN A 731 -16.85 30.75 12.22
C GLN A 731 -17.93 31.16 11.19
N ALA A 732 -17.86 32.41 10.69
CA ALA A 732 -18.69 32.88 9.60
C ALA A 732 -18.39 32.06 8.32
N ARG A 733 -19.45 31.57 7.68
CA ARG A 733 -19.39 30.72 6.49
C ARG A 733 -20.48 31.18 5.49
N GLY A 734 -20.65 30.40 4.44
CA GLY A 734 -21.74 30.62 3.48
C GLY A 734 -21.36 31.52 2.31
N ASN A 735 -20.08 31.80 2.13
CA ASN A 735 -19.53 32.58 1.04
C ASN A 735 -18.74 31.74 -0.01
N ASP A 736 -18.72 30.43 0.13
CA ASP A 736 -17.98 29.53 -0.74
C ASP A 736 -18.73 29.26 -2.06
N THR A 737 -18.07 29.51 -3.16
CA THR A 737 -18.49 29.02 -4.48
C THR A 737 -17.66 27.78 -4.79
N VAL A 738 -18.29 26.68 -5.18
CA VAL A 738 -17.62 25.39 -5.38
C VAL A 738 -17.74 24.95 -6.83
N ILE A 739 -16.64 24.52 -7.43
CA ILE A 739 -16.66 23.83 -8.70
C ILE A 739 -16.71 22.35 -8.42
N LEU A 740 -17.73 21.68 -8.93
CA LEU A 740 -17.97 20.26 -8.76
C LEU A 740 -17.66 19.55 -10.07
N VAL A 741 -16.92 18.46 -9.99
CA VAL A 741 -16.52 17.68 -11.16
C VAL A 741 -16.90 16.22 -10.95
N ARG A 742 -17.53 15.66 -11.96
CA ARG A 742 -17.75 14.23 -12.10
C ARG A 742 -16.90 13.71 -13.22
N ALA A 743 -16.04 12.77 -12.92
CA ALA A 743 -15.20 12.08 -13.89
C ALA A 743 -15.85 10.80 -14.42
N VAL A 744 -15.38 10.33 -15.54
CA VAL A 744 -15.71 8.98 -16.06
C VAL A 744 -15.14 7.95 -15.08
N SER A 745 -15.90 6.91 -14.74
CA SER A 745 -15.42 5.81 -13.90
C SER A 745 -15.67 4.47 -14.64
N PRO A 746 -14.76 3.52 -14.61
CA PRO A 746 -13.43 3.55 -13.98
C PRO A 746 -12.37 4.29 -14.84
N LEU A 747 -11.45 5.00 -14.19
CA LEU A 747 -10.25 5.56 -14.80
C LEU A 747 -9.05 4.64 -14.52
N THR A 748 -8.10 4.58 -15.45
CA THR A 748 -6.78 4.01 -15.18
C THR A 748 -5.95 4.96 -14.30
N SER A 749 -4.94 4.45 -13.59
CA SER A 749 -4.07 5.28 -12.73
C SER A 749 -3.40 6.42 -13.50
N SER A 750 -2.96 6.18 -14.74
CA SER A 750 -2.36 7.22 -15.59
C SER A 750 -3.38 8.26 -16.05
N GLU A 751 -4.60 7.86 -16.36
CA GLU A 751 -5.69 8.79 -16.72
C GLU A 751 -6.11 9.63 -15.51
N ASN A 752 -6.13 9.05 -14.31
CA ASN A 752 -6.44 9.77 -13.08
C ASN A 752 -5.39 10.85 -12.77
N VAL A 753 -4.09 10.51 -12.85
CA VAL A 753 -2.98 11.47 -12.67
C VAL A 753 -3.05 12.59 -13.70
N THR A 754 -3.29 12.25 -14.97
CA THR A 754 -3.42 13.22 -16.05
C THR A 754 -4.61 14.16 -15.80
N LEU A 755 -5.77 13.60 -15.46
CA LEU A 755 -6.97 14.37 -15.18
C LEU A 755 -6.76 15.32 -13.99
N GLN A 756 -6.18 14.84 -12.89
CA GLN A 756 -5.89 15.67 -11.71
C GLN A 756 -4.93 16.82 -12.05
N THR A 757 -3.92 16.55 -12.89
CA THR A 757 -2.97 17.54 -13.34
C THR A 757 -3.65 18.61 -14.22
N GLU A 758 -4.51 18.19 -15.15
CA GLU A 758 -5.25 19.11 -16.02
C GLU A 758 -6.28 19.95 -15.25
N LEU A 759 -6.96 19.34 -14.25
CA LEU A 759 -7.86 20.06 -13.37
C LEU A 759 -7.13 21.15 -12.57
N ASN A 760 -6.00 20.80 -11.95
CA ASN A 760 -5.20 21.76 -11.18
C ASN A 760 -4.60 22.87 -12.08
N ARG A 761 -4.26 22.54 -13.35
CA ARG A 761 -3.83 23.53 -14.32
C ARG A 761 -4.97 24.48 -14.74
N ALA A 762 -6.20 23.97 -14.81
CA ALA A 762 -7.37 24.81 -15.11
C ALA A 762 -7.73 25.75 -13.94
N SER A 763 -7.31 25.40 -12.72
CA SER A 763 -7.60 26.16 -11.49
C SER A 763 -6.31 26.37 -10.67
N PRO A 764 -5.45 27.29 -11.06
CA PRO A 764 -4.17 27.55 -10.37
C PRO A 764 -4.34 28.06 -8.93
N ASP A 765 -5.43 28.73 -8.65
CA ASP A 765 -5.67 29.43 -7.37
C ASP A 765 -6.38 28.53 -6.34
N SER A 766 -6.93 27.42 -6.76
CA SER A 766 -7.57 26.45 -5.87
C SER A 766 -7.35 25.05 -6.38
N SER A 767 -6.79 24.18 -5.54
CA SER A 767 -6.59 22.78 -5.91
C SER A 767 -7.89 21.99 -5.91
N PHE A 768 -8.04 21.13 -6.90
CA PHE A 768 -9.12 20.14 -6.90
C PHE A 768 -8.80 19.02 -5.92
N THR A 769 -9.66 18.86 -4.92
CA THR A 769 -9.60 17.82 -3.89
C THR A 769 -10.79 16.88 -4.02
N GLY A 770 -10.70 15.69 -3.42
CA GLY A 770 -11.81 14.72 -3.40
C GLY A 770 -11.41 13.33 -3.87
N GLY A 771 -12.38 12.60 -4.43
CA GLY A 771 -12.23 11.19 -4.77
C GLY A 771 -11.09 10.86 -5.73
N LEU A 772 -10.75 11.74 -6.66
CA LEU A 772 -9.62 11.55 -7.57
C LEU A 772 -8.28 11.55 -6.84
N GLN A 773 -8.11 12.44 -5.87
CA GLN A 773 -6.87 12.53 -5.08
C GLN A 773 -6.70 11.30 -4.17
N GLU A 774 -7.76 10.91 -3.47
CA GLU A 774 -7.76 9.70 -2.65
C GLU A 774 -7.48 8.46 -3.49
N ARG A 775 -8.09 8.38 -4.67
CA ARG A 775 -7.84 7.30 -5.63
C ARG A 775 -6.40 7.27 -6.10
N GLN A 776 -5.77 8.42 -6.37
CA GLN A 776 -4.37 8.48 -6.81
C GLN A 776 -3.43 7.87 -5.77
N THR A 777 -3.61 8.22 -4.50
CA THR A 777 -2.82 7.67 -3.39
C THR A 777 -2.98 6.15 -3.32
N PHE A 778 -4.21 5.66 -3.47
CA PHE A 778 -4.50 4.24 -3.41
C PHE A 778 -3.97 3.47 -4.63
N ASP A 779 -4.12 4.04 -5.83
CA ASP A 779 -3.61 3.45 -7.07
C ASP A 779 -2.08 3.32 -7.06
N GLN A 780 -1.37 4.24 -6.43
CA GLN A 780 0.08 4.13 -6.25
C GLN A 780 0.43 2.91 -5.38
N LEU A 781 -0.25 2.73 -4.26
CA LEU A 781 -0.06 1.55 -3.40
C LEU A 781 -0.39 0.25 -4.15
N LEU A 782 -1.51 0.23 -4.86
CA LEU A 782 -1.91 -0.93 -5.66
C LEU A 782 -0.93 -1.24 -6.79
N THR A 783 -0.36 -0.22 -7.42
CA THR A 783 0.64 -0.40 -8.50
C THR A 783 1.93 -1.02 -7.96
N VAL A 784 2.39 -0.60 -6.79
CA VAL A 784 3.53 -1.22 -6.12
C VAL A 784 3.23 -2.68 -5.80
N MET A 785 2.06 -2.97 -5.24
CA MET A 785 1.62 -4.34 -4.95
C MET A 785 1.50 -5.20 -6.21
N LEU A 786 0.97 -4.64 -7.31
CA LEU A 786 0.87 -5.33 -8.60
C LEU A 786 2.25 -5.63 -9.18
N THR A 787 3.16 -4.66 -9.19
CA THR A 787 4.53 -4.85 -9.68
C THR A 787 5.24 -5.94 -8.91
N PHE A 788 5.12 -5.91 -7.58
CA PHE A 788 5.65 -6.95 -6.72
C PHE A 788 5.04 -8.33 -7.04
N THR A 789 3.73 -8.38 -7.26
CA THR A 789 2.99 -9.59 -7.66
C THR A 789 3.49 -10.16 -8.98
N LEU A 790 3.76 -9.31 -9.97
CA LEU A 790 4.28 -9.74 -11.29
C LEU A 790 5.68 -10.34 -11.15
N VAL A 791 6.54 -9.75 -10.33
CA VAL A 791 7.87 -10.32 -10.04
C VAL A 791 7.72 -11.68 -9.36
N MET A 792 6.79 -11.80 -8.40
CA MET A 792 6.46 -13.07 -7.75
C MET A 792 6.00 -14.14 -8.73
N LEU A 793 5.13 -13.75 -9.65
CA LEU A 793 4.62 -14.63 -10.71
C LEU A 793 5.76 -15.16 -11.56
N MET A 794 6.65 -14.29 -11.99
CA MET A 794 7.83 -14.67 -12.76
C MET A 794 8.70 -15.70 -12.01
N LEU A 795 8.96 -15.46 -10.72
CA LEU A 795 9.74 -16.37 -9.89
C LEU A 795 9.04 -17.72 -9.67
N ALA A 796 7.73 -17.72 -9.41
CA ALA A 796 6.94 -18.93 -9.26
C ALA A 796 6.94 -19.80 -10.52
N VAL A 797 6.88 -19.17 -11.71
CA VAL A 797 7.00 -19.85 -13.01
C VAL A 797 8.39 -20.49 -13.16
N VAL A 798 9.45 -19.77 -12.83
CA VAL A 798 10.83 -20.30 -12.90
C VAL A 798 10.99 -21.52 -11.98
N ILE A 799 10.52 -21.42 -10.73
CA ILE A 799 10.57 -22.53 -9.77
C ILE A 799 9.75 -23.72 -10.28
N SER A 800 8.57 -23.47 -10.87
CA SER A 800 7.73 -24.52 -11.47
C SER A 800 8.41 -25.22 -12.62
N ILE A 801 9.06 -24.49 -13.53
CA ILE A 801 9.84 -25.07 -14.65
C ILE A 801 10.95 -25.97 -14.12
N ILE A 802 11.69 -25.52 -13.10
CA ILE A 802 12.77 -26.27 -12.46
C ILE A 802 12.21 -27.55 -11.83
N GLY A 803 11.09 -27.45 -11.11
CA GLY A 803 10.44 -28.60 -10.46
C GLY A 803 9.98 -29.66 -11.45
N VAL A 804 9.34 -29.24 -12.55
CA VAL A 804 8.89 -30.15 -13.63
C VAL A 804 10.08 -30.77 -14.35
N ALA A 805 11.09 -29.98 -14.71
CA ALA A 805 12.29 -30.47 -15.41
C ALA A 805 13.01 -31.52 -14.57
N ASN A 806 13.11 -31.31 -13.27
CA ASN A 806 13.75 -32.25 -12.35
C ASN A 806 12.98 -33.58 -12.24
N THR A 807 11.66 -33.52 -12.04
CA THR A 807 10.80 -34.71 -11.96
C THR A 807 10.70 -35.45 -13.28
N MET A 808 10.68 -34.76 -14.41
CA MET A 808 10.67 -35.36 -15.74
C MET A 808 12.01 -36.05 -16.06
N THR A 809 13.13 -35.47 -15.65
CA THR A 809 14.45 -36.09 -15.81
C THR A 809 14.53 -37.42 -15.06
N LEU A 810 14.04 -37.44 -13.82
CA LEU A 810 13.93 -38.66 -13.04
C LEU A 810 13.04 -39.70 -13.72
N SER A 811 11.83 -39.26 -14.11
CA SER A 811 10.86 -40.11 -14.81
C SER A 811 11.43 -40.81 -16.05
N VAL A 812 12.16 -40.08 -16.87
CA VAL A 812 12.80 -40.58 -18.08
C VAL A 812 13.89 -41.57 -17.75
N ASN A 813 14.67 -41.32 -16.70
CA ASN A 813 15.74 -42.22 -16.27
C ASN A 813 15.19 -43.54 -15.69
N GLU A 814 14.14 -43.48 -14.88
CA GLU A 814 13.49 -44.68 -14.29
C GLU A 814 12.84 -45.56 -15.35
N ARG A 815 12.40 -44.98 -16.49
CA ARG A 815 11.73 -45.69 -17.58
C ARG A 815 12.65 -45.96 -18.78
N ARG A 816 13.96 -45.92 -18.56
CA ARG A 816 14.94 -46.09 -19.63
C ARG A 816 14.78 -47.40 -20.38
N ARG A 817 14.58 -48.50 -19.67
CA ARG A 817 14.30 -49.81 -20.24
C ARG A 817 12.96 -49.88 -21.00
N GLU A 818 11.87 -49.31 -20.43
CA GLU A 818 10.57 -49.27 -21.09
C GLU A 818 10.63 -48.46 -22.39
N ASN A 819 11.27 -47.31 -22.36
CA ASN A 819 11.45 -46.45 -23.53
C ASN A 819 12.32 -47.13 -24.63
N ALA A 820 13.36 -47.85 -24.22
CA ALA A 820 14.19 -48.63 -25.12
C ALA A 820 13.38 -49.77 -25.77
N MET A 821 12.57 -50.49 -25.00
CA MET A 821 11.69 -51.56 -25.50
C MET A 821 10.64 -51.00 -26.48
N LEU A 822 9.97 -49.89 -26.16
CA LEU A 822 9.04 -49.26 -27.09
C LEU A 822 9.69 -48.84 -28.40
N ARG A 823 10.95 -48.41 -28.37
CA ARG A 823 11.72 -48.09 -29.54
C ARG A 823 12.13 -49.33 -30.35
N SER A 824 12.44 -50.47 -29.68
CA SER A 824 12.72 -51.72 -30.38
C SER A 824 11.44 -52.30 -31.03
N LEU A 825 10.27 -51.97 -30.49
CA LEU A 825 8.96 -52.30 -31.08
C LEU A 825 8.52 -51.32 -32.18
N GLY A 826 9.37 -50.41 -32.60
CA GLY A 826 9.13 -49.53 -33.76
C GLY A 826 8.70 -48.11 -33.45
N LEU A 827 8.68 -47.64 -32.17
CA LEU A 827 8.37 -46.27 -31.83
C LEU A 827 9.51 -45.32 -32.29
N SER A 828 9.19 -44.37 -33.16
CA SER A 828 10.18 -43.40 -33.68
C SER A 828 10.67 -42.43 -32.61
N ARG A 829 11.86 -41.84 -32.81
CA ARG A 829 12.42 -40.79 -31.90
C ARG A 829 11.45 -39.60 -31.71
N LYS A 830 10.78 -39.18 -32.81
CA LYS A 830 9.82 -38.09 -32.81
C LYS A 830 8.56 -38.45 -32.00
N GLN A 831 8.05 -39.65 -32.11
CA GLN A 831 6.90 -40.15 -31.39
C GLN A 831 7.18 -40.27 -29.89
N LEU A 832 8.38 -40.77 -29.50
CA LEU A 832 8.80 -40.85 -28.09
C LEU A 832 8.91 -39.43 -27.47
N ARG A 833 9.52 -38.47 -28.15
CA ARG A 833 9.55 -37.06 -27.68
C ARG A 833 8.14 -36.51 -27.50
N ARG A 834 7.27 -36.70 -28.51
CA ARG A 834 5.89 -36.20 -28.46
C ARG A 834 5.09 -36.83 -27.31
N MET A 835 5.29 -38.13 -27.06
CA MET A 835 4.65 -38.87 -25.96
C MET A 835 5.06 -38.25 -24.60
N ILE A 836 6.36 -38.06 -24.36
CA ILE A 836 6.89 -37.47 -23.11
C ILE A 836 6.40 -36.02 -22.94
N SER A 837 6.38 -35.21 -24.02
CA SER A 837 5.90 -33.84 -23.97
C SER A 837 4.39 -33.79 -23.71
N ILE A 838 3.56 -34.64 -24.31
CA ILE A 838 2.11 -34.70 -24.03
C ILE A 838 1.86 -35.13 -22.58
N GLU A 839 2.61 -36.10 -22.04
CA GLU A 839 2.54 -36.51 -20.64
C GLU A 839 2.80 -35.30 -19.72
N ALA A 840 3.86 -34.53 -19.98
CA ALA A 840 4.18 -33.33 -19.22
C ALA A 840 3.07 -32.26 -19.31
N ILE A 841 2.56 -32.01 -20.53
CA ILE A 841 1.50 -31.02 -20.76
C ILE A 841 0.21 -31.43 -20.03
N LEU A 842 -0.21 -32.69 -20.09
CA LEU A 842 -1.42 -33.16 -19.41
C LEU A 842 -1.34 -32.99 -17.89
N ILE A 843 -0.20 -33.36 -17.30
CA ILE A 843 0.01 -33.20 -15.85
C ILE A 843 0.04 -31.73 -15.46
N THR A 844 0.76 -30.90 -16.22
CA THR A 844 0.88 -29.46 -15.96
C THR A 844 -0.46 -28.76 -16.13
N LEU A 845 -1.20 -29.05 -17.21
CA LEU A 845 -2.49 -28.45 -17.47
C LEU A 845 -3.49 -28.76 -16.35
N ALA A 846 -3.53 -30.03 -15.90
CA ALA A 846 -4.37 -30.44 -14.77
C ALA A 846 -3.99 -29.69 -13.48
N ALA A 847 -2.69 -29.55 -13.22
CA ALA A 847 -2.20 -28.84 -12.05
C ALA A 847 -2.50 -27.33 -12.11
N VAL A 848 -2.33 -26.71 -13.30
CA VAL A 848 -2.66 -25.30 -13.53
C VAL A 848 -4.15 -25.04 -13.31
N VAL A 849 -5.04 -25.85 -13.89
CA VAL A 849 -6.48 -25.69 -13.75
C VAL A 849 -6.89 -25.83 -12.27
N LEU A 850 -6.36 -26.84 -11.57
CA LEU A 850 -6.66 -27.06 -10.15
C LEU A 850 -6.14 -25.89 -9.30
N GLY A 851 -4.93 -25.41 -9.56
CA GLY A 851 -4.31 -24.27 -8.88
C GLY A 851 -5.07 -22.97 -9.12
N MET A 852 -5.50 -22.73 -10.38
CA MET A 852 -6.32 -21.57 -10.73
C MET A 852 -7.66 -21.56 -10.00
N ILE A 853 -8.42 -22.64 -10.06
CA ILE A 853 -9.74 -22.72 -9.40
C ILE A 853 -9.60 -22.48 -7.88
N ALA A 854 -8.69 -23.20 -7.25
CA ALA A 854 -8.48 -23.07 -5.81
C ALA A 854 -7.93 -21.68 -5.44
N GLY A 855 -6.98 -21.15 -6.21
CA GLY A 855 -6.39 -19.83 -6.00
C GLY A 855 -7.39 -18.69 -6.18
N THR A 856 -8.29 -18.80 -7.17
CA THR A 856 -9.38 -17.83 -7.37
C THR A 856 -10.32 -17.79 -6.16
N VAL A 857 -10.73 -18.94 -5.66
CA VAL A 857 -11.63 -19.00 -4.50
C VAL A 857 -10.96 -18.40 -3.25
N ILE A 858 -9.72 -18.82 -2.97
CA ILE A 858 -8.97 -18.32 -1.81
C ILE A 858 -8.71 -16.81 -1.95
N GLY A 859 -8.30 -16.34 -3.13
CA GLY A 859 -8.02 -14.93 -3.39
C GLY A 859 -9.25 -14.04 -3.24
N ALA A 860 -10.39 -14.45 -3.78
CA ALA A 860 -11.65 -13.72 -3.65
C ALA A 860 -12.14 -13.66 -2.19
N VAL A 861 -12.02 -14.76 -1.44
CA VAL A 861 -12.36 -14.80 -0.01
C VAL A 861 -11.42 -13.90 0.80
N SER A 862 -10.12 -13.92 0.51
CA SER A 862 -9.14 -13.06 1.17
C SER A 862 -9.43 -11.58 0.91
N ALA A 863 -9.76 -11.21 -0.33
CA ALA A 863 -10.15 -9.84 -0.69
C ALA A 863 -11.42 -9.40 0.07
N LYS A 864 -12.41 -10.30 0.22
CA LYS A 864 -13.62 -10.01 1.00
C LYS A 864 -13.31 -9.73 2.48
N ILE A 865 -12.41 -10.50 3.10
CA ILE A 865 -12.00 -10.29 4.48
C ILE A 865 -11.32 -8.92 4.63
N VAL A 866 -10.38 -8.58 3.74
CA VAL A 866 -9.68 -7.30 3.76
C VAL A 866 -10.67 -6.13 3.58
N MET A 867 -11.57 -6.22 2.60
CA MET A 867 -12.59 -5.18 2.39
C MET A 867 -13.50 -5.00 3.60
N ALA A 868 -13.97 -6.09 4.20
CA ALA A 868 -14.82 -6.04 5.39
C ALA A 868 -14.07 -5.47 6.61
N ALA A 869 -12.76 -5.72 6.72
CA ALA A 869 -11.92 -5.17 7.78
C ALA A 869 -11.73 -3.64 7.62
N VAL A 870 -11.64 -3.13 6.39
CA VAL A 870 -11.51 -1.69 6.10
C VAL A 870 -12.86 -0.99 6.22
N SER A 871 -13.92 -1.54 5.64
CA SER A 871 -15.27 -0.96 5.68
C SER A 871 -16.35 -2.03 5.60
N SER A 872 -17.22 -2.09 6.63
CA SER A 872 -18.31 -3.08 6.68
C SER A 872 -19.37 -2.88 5.59
N SER A 873 -19.48 -1.68 5.04
CA SER A 873 -20.46 -1.33 4.01
C SER A 873 -19.89 -1.34 2.60
N ALA A 874 -18.60 -1.70 2.44
CA ALA A 874 -17.98 -1.70 1.13
C ALA A 874 -18.52 -2.84 0.26
N PRO A 875 -18.93 -2.54 -0.98
CA PRO A 875 -19.45 -3.54 -1.90
C PRO A 875 -18.33 -4.47 -2.35
N LEU A 876 -18.59 -5.78 -2.35
CA LEU A 876 -17.68 -6.73 -2.97
C LEU A 876 -17.96 -6.82 -4.47
N VAL A 877 -16.97 -6.48 -5.27
CA VAL A 877 -17.02 -6.62 -6.74
C VAL A 877 -16.16 -7.82 -7.14
N LEU A 878 -16.80 -8.87 -7.65
CA LEU A 878 -16.10 -10.04 -8.17
C LEU A 878 -15.64 -9.75 -9.60
N ASP A 879 -14.53 -9.02 -9.71
CA ASP A 879 -13.84 -8.81 -10.99
C ASP A 879 -12.76 -9.87 -11.16
N LEU A 880 -13.02 -10.84 -12.05
CA LEU A 880 -12.11 -11.96 -12.26
C LEU A 880 -11.15 -11.65 -13.41
N PRO A 881 -9.84 -11.91 -13.24
CA PRO A 881 -8.83 -11.58 -14.22
C PRO A 881 -8.76 -12.60 -15.38
N TYR A 882 -9.82 -12.69 -16.22
CA TYR A 882 -9.94 -13.71 -17.28
C TYR A 882 -8.77 -13.73 -18.26
N ILE A 883 -8.27 -12.57 -18.65
CA ILE A 883 -7.12 -12.46 -19.56
C ILE A 883 -5.87 -13.10 -18.93
N TRP A 884 -5.64 -12.82 -17.66
CA TRP A 884 -4.50 -13.38 -16.93
C TRP A 884 -4.63 -14.89 -16.73
N TYR A 885 -5.85 -15.42 -16.56
CA TYR A 885 -6.05 -16.88 -16.50
C TYR A 885 -5.64 -17.56 -17.80
N VAL A 886 -5.96 -16.96 -18.93
CA VAL A 886 -5.51 -17.45 -20.23
C VAL A 886 -3.99 -17.36 -20.35
N VAL A 887 -3.38 -16.27 -19.89
CA VAL A 887 -1.91 -16.10 -19.85
C VAL A 887 -1.26 -17.19 -18.98
N ILE A 888 -1.76 -17.43 -17.76
CA ILE A 888 -1.25 -18.46 -16.84
C ILE A 888 -1.32 -19.84 -17.50
N LEU A 889 -2.41 -20.14 -18.20
CA LEU A 889 -2.60 -21.40 -18.90
C LEU A 889 -1.60 -21.56 -20.05
N ILE A 890 -1.39 -20.54 -20.86
CA ILE A 890 -0.41 -20.53 -21.96
C ILE A 890 1.00 -20.68 -21.41
N VAL A 891 1.35 -19.89 -20.39
CA VAL A 891 2.66 -19.92 -19.74
C VAL A 891 2.92 -21.31 -19.12
N GLY A 892 1.91 -21.90 -18.47
CA GLY A 892 2.01 -23.24 -17.92
C GLY A 892 2.29 -24.32 -18.98
N VAL A 893 1.60 -24.24 -20.12
CA VAL A 893 1.84 -25.16 -21.25
C VAL A 893 3.25 -24.96 -21.83
N LEU A 894 3.68 -23.74 -22.04
CA LEU A 894 5.02 -23.41 -22.51
C LEU A 894 6.09 -23.90 -21.52
N ALA A 895 5.88 -23.69 -20.23
CA ALA A 895 6.76 -24.17 -19.18
C ALA A 895 6.89 -25.72 -19.21
N ALA A 896 5.78 -26.43 -19.38
CA ALA A 896 5.79 -27.89 -19.51
C ALA A 896 6.58 -28.36 -20.75
N MET A 897 6.39 -27.67 -21.87
CA MET A 897 7.13 -27.96 -23.10
C MET A 897 8.65 -27.75 -22.92
N LEU A 898 9.05 -26.62 -22.34
CA LEU A 898 10.46 -26.31 -22.07
C LEU A 898 11.07 -27.29 -21.08
N ALA A 899 10.39 -27.58 -19.97
CA ALA A 899 10.85 -28.49 -18.93
C ALA A 899 11.01 -29.91 -19.43
N SER A 900 10.15 -30.37 -20.37
CA SER A 900 10.21 -31.71 -20.95
C SER A 900 11.20 -31.83 -22.13
N ALA A 901 11.59 -30.72 -22.75
CA ALA A 901 12.41 -30.75 -24.00
C ALA A 901 13.75 -31.45 -23.83
N LEU A 902 14.52 -31.09 -22.78
CA LEU A 902 15.84 -31.70 -22.50
C LEU A 902 15.74 -33.18 -22.11
N PRO A 903 14.88 -33.61 -21.15
CA PRO A 903 14.72 -35.02 -20.81
C PRO A 903 14.22 -35.85 -21.98
N ALA A 904 13.25 -35.38 -22.74
CA ALA A 904 12.71 -36.06 -23.90
C ALA A 904 13.76 -36.21 -25.03
N ALA A 905 14.59 -35.18 -25.26
CA ALA A 905 15.67 -35.24 -26.22
C ALA A 905 16.75 -36.25 -25.84
N ARG A 906 17.16 -36.29 -24.58
CA ARG A 906 18.15 -37.25 -24.06
C ARG A 906 17.64 -38.69 -24.18
N SER A 907 16.37 -38.93 -23.77
CA SER A 907 15.76 -40.27 -23.91
C SER A 907 15.67 -40.74 -25.38
N ALA A 908 15.30 -39.86 -26.28
CA ALA A 908 15.19 -40.19 -27.70
C ALA A 908 16.52 -40.41 -28.42
N ARG A 909 17.63 -39.87 -27.89
CA ARG A 909 18.99 -40.10 -28.47
C ARG A 909 19.63 -41.42 -28.06
N MET A 910 19.22 -42.01 -26.93
CA MET A 910 19.78 -43.30 -26.48
C MET A 910 19.48 -44.41 -27.44
N SER A 911 20.47 -45.33 -27.68
CA SER A 911 20.25 -46.50 -28.50
C SER A 911 19.36 -47.50 -27.76
N PRO A 912 18.49 -48.29 -28.44
CA PRO A 912 17.69 -49.33 -27.80
C PRO A 912 18.54 -50.35 -27.05
N VAL A 913 19.70 -50.72 -27.62
CA VAL A 913 20.63 -51.69 -27.00
C VAL A 913 21.25 -51.15 -25.71
N GLU A 914 21.68 -49.90 -25.74
CA GLU A 914 22.27 -49.22 -24.56
C GLU A 914 21.23 -49.02 -23.43
N GLY A 915 19.96 -48.76 -23.78
CA GLY A 915 18.88 -48.62 -22.84
C GLY A 915 18.42 -49.96 -22.19
N MET A 916 18.68 -51.08 -22.83
CA MET A 916 18.37 -52.42 -22.30
C MET A 916 19.52 -53.00 -21.45
N ARG A 917 20.77 -52.57 -21.66
CA ARG A 917 21.97 -53.04 -20.89
C ARG A 917 22.16 -52.33 -19.56
N GLY A 918 21.56 -51.14 -19.33
CA GLY A 918 21.66 -50.32 -18.11
C GLY A 918 20.47 -50.50 -17.15
#